data_522a854a62132579134715abe3968978
#
_entry.id   522a854a62132579134715abe3968978
#
_cell.length_a   1.000
_cell.length_b   1.000
_cell.length_c   1.000
_cell.angle_alpha   90.00
_cell.angle_beta   90.00
_cell.angle_gamma   90.00
#
_symmetry.space_group_name_H-M   'P 1'
#
loop_
_entity.id
_entity.type
_entity.pdbx_description
1 polymer ?
#
loop_
_entity_poly.entity_id
_entity_poly.type
_entity_poly.pdbx_seq_one_letter_code
_entity_poly.pdbx_strand_id
1 'polypeptide(L)'
;MDYNQTLNLPKTDFPMRAALPQREPEFLKAWEENDQYRQLMQHNEGKPLFVLHDGPPYANGDIHIGHAMNKTLKDFIVRYKNMTGFQSPYVPGWDTHGLPTELKARKQAGIGAGSDISDLELRKICRETALSYVDIQRESFKRLGVIGEWDHPYITLTKDFEEEQIKVFATMASQGHIYKGLKPVYWCPDCKTALAEAEIEYGEDPCHSIYVKFRVTDDMGKLTALGADLSKTYFVIWTTTTWTLPANVAICVGPNFEYSLVKSGDEFYVMATDLVDAAMADRGTTDYETVGVIQGSELEYMKTQHPFIDRTSLVIVGDHVTLESGTGCVHTAPGHGVDDFIVCQKYPEIPTVVPVDAEGRLTEEAGQFAGLTTDEANKPIAEHLEKIGALFALKKIVHQYPHCWRCHKPIIFRATSQWFCSVDDFKEAAVAATEDVQWYPAWGKDRMQSMIQERADWCISRQRKWGVPIPVFYCKDCGKEIVDKDLMLRVSKIFGQEGSDAWFAHEAEYFLPEDYKCPHCGAQKGFEKESDIMDVWFDSGSSHAAVLKQRPYLKWPADVYLEGADQYRGWFQSSLLTSVAAGQPAPFKQIITHGWTVDGEGKKMSKSMGNGIDPADIINQYGADILRLWVASSDYHADVRISKEILKQLSDNYRKIRNTARYCLGNLYDFDPDKDMVPNDQLEELDKYALMKLDQVLATARGGYEVYEYHTAAHALHNFCVVDMSNFYFDVLKDRLYTSAPNSATRRAAQTVLYKVLDALTLVLTPILAFTCDEIWKAMPHAAGRDPRSPLFNDIPQPEYIAADADFMAKWDRIHRIREDVQKALELARKDKTIGKSLEAKVTLYAAGELHDFLQSVESQLPEIFITSAVALSDGEGDFTGEVEGLSVSVSKADGEKCERCWKYDETVGQNAEHPTLCAHCAAALAEMDK
;
A
#
# COMPACT_ATOMS: atom_id res chain seq x y z
N MET A 1 60.43 -0.19 25.35
CA MET A 1 59.64 -0.40 24.11
C MET A 1 58.24 0.13 24.35
N ASP A 2 57.67 0.86 23.39
CA ASP A 2 56.25 1.26 23.51
C ASP A 2 55.38 0.09 22.97
N TYR A 3 54.85 -0.70 23.87
CA TYR A 3 54.05 -1.88 23.52
C TYR A 3 52.73 -1.57 22.85
N ASN A 4 52.23 -0.32 22.95
CA ASN A 4 51.00 0.09 22.24
C ASN A 4 51.18 -0.02 20.71
N GLN A 5 52.42 0.16 20.20
CA GLN A 5 52.73 0.03 18.78
C GLN A 5 52.72 -1.42 18.28
N THR A 6 52.73 -2.38 19.17
CA THR A 6 52.67 -3.82 18.84
C THR A 6 51.26 -4.41 18.85
N LEU A 7 50.23 -3.57 19.18
CA LEU A 7 48.85 -4.00 19.20
C LEU A 7 48.23 -3.94 17.79
N ASN A 8 47.42 -4.94 17.45
CA ASN A 8 46.66 -4.97 16.21
C ASN A 8 45.38 -4.15 16.36
N LEU A 9 45.53 -2.82 16.51
CA LEU A 9 44.37 -1.93 16.67
C LEU A 9 43.58 -1.80 15.37
N PRO A 10 42.26 -1.64 15.42
CA PRO A 10 41.40 -1.54 14.25
C PRO A 10 41.82 -0.38 13.32
N LYS A 11 41.86 -0.64 12.00
CA LYS A 11 42.19 0.36 10.97
C LYS A 11 41.18 0.26 9.85
N THR A 12 40.56 1.39 9.49
CA THR A 12 39.60 1.43 8.36
C THR A 12 39.40 2.87 7.88
N ASP A 13 39.32 3.02 6.57
CA ASP A 13 38.90 4.29 5.91
C ASP A 13 37.37 4.46 5.86
N PHE A 14 36.61 3.46 6.30
CA PHE A 14 35.17 3.51 6.37
C PHE A 14 34.72 4.60 7.35
N PRO A 15 34.00 5.63 6.88
CA PRO A 15 33.72 6.83 7.69
C PRO A 15 32.90 6.53 8.95
N MET A 16 33.26 7.18 10.06
CA MET A 16 32.52 7.06 11.31
C MET A 16 31.09 7.63 11.19
N ARG A 17 30.96 8.77 10.48
CA ARG A 17 29.65 9.40 10.21
C ARG A 17 29.14 8.94 8.85
N ALA A 18 27.90 8.50 8.78
CA ALA A 18 27.27 8.08 7.54
C ALA A 18 27.11 9.22 6.52
N ALA A 19 26.70 10.41 7.00
CA ALA A 19 26.39 11.59 6.17
C ALA A 19 25.51 11.22 4.94
N LEU A 20 24.49 10.40 5.17
CA LEU A 20 23.65 9.81 4.10
C LEU A 20 23.11 10.85 3.11
N PRO A 21 22.51 11.99 3.55
CA PRO A 21 21.99 12.98 2.61
C PRO A 21 23.00 13.49 1.60
N GLN A 22 24.28 13.57 1.98
CA GLN A 22 25.35 14.07 1.13
C GLN A 22 25.98 12.98 0.28
N ARG A 23 26.05 11.74 0.77
CA ARG A 23 26.78 10.65 0.12
C ARG A 23 25.92 9.76 -0.78
N GLU A 24 24.66 9.56 -0.44
CA GLU A 24 23.74 8.77 -1.27
C GLU A 24 23.67 9.25 -2.74
N PRO A 25 23.65 10.56 -3.05
CA PRO A 25 23.71 11.03 -4.44
C PRO A 25 24.95 10.59 -5.22
N GLU A 26 26.10 10.39 -4.54
CA GLU A 26 27.33 9.89 -5.18
C GLU A 26 27.16 8.41 -5.60
N PHE A 27 26.49 7.60 -4.77
CA PHE A 27 26.19 6.22 -5.11
C PHE A 27 25.18 6.12 -6.27
N LEU A 28 24.12 6.94 -6.25
CA LEU A 28 23.15 6.99 -7.35
C LEU A 28 23.82 7.30 -8.68
N LYS A 29 24.67 8.33 -8.68
CA LYS A 29 25.43 8.69 -9.85
C LYS A 29 26.32 7.55 -10.35
N ALA A 30 27.01 6.85 -9.43
CA ALA A 30 27.83 5.71 -9.80
C ALA A 30 27.00 4.52 -10.34
N TRP A 31 25.81 4.28 -9.80
CA TRP A 31 24.90 3.24 -10.31
C TRP A 31 24.39 3.55 -11.73
N GLU A 32 24.08 4.83 -12.00
CA GLU A 32 23.69 5.30 -13.34
C GLU A 32 24.84 5.23 -14.34
N GLU A 33 26.00 5.78 -14.00
CA GLU A 33 27.19 5.78 -14.87
C GLU A 33 27.64 4.36 -15.25
N ASN A 34 27.45 3.40 -14.34
CA ASN A 34 27.78 1.99 -14.57
C ASN A 34 26.61 1.17 -15.14
N ASP A 35 25.45 1.77 -15.40
CA ASP A 35 24.25 1.07 -15.87
C ASP A 35 23.95 -0.19 -15.04
N GLN A 36 23.97 -0.03 -13.70
CA GLN A 36 23.95 -1.14 -12.75
C GLN A 36 22.72 -2.02 -12.91
N TYR A 37 21.55 -1.43 -13.17
CA TYR A 37 20.32 -2.20 -13.35
C TYR A 37 20.39 -3.13 -14.56
N ARG A 38 20.87 -2.63 -15.71
CA ARG A 38 21.00 -3.47 -16.91
C ARG A 38 22.06 -4.56 -16.70
N GLN A 39 23.17 -4.24 -16.04
CA GLN A 39 24.18 -5.26 -15.69
C GLN A 39 23.59 -6.34 -14.76
N LEU A 40 22.72 -5.97 -13.80
CA LEU A 40 22.01 -6.93 -12.93
C LEU A 40 21.11 -7.86 -13.75
N MET A 41 20.35 -7.31 -14.70
CA MET A 41 19.48 -8.11 -15.59
C MET A 41 20.30 -9.09 -16.45
N GLN A 42 21.45 -8.65 -16.97
CA GLN A 42 22.37 -9.51 -17.74
C GLN A 42 23.01 -10.58 -16.83
N HIS A 43 23.42 -10.22 -15.60
CA HIS A 43 23.99 -11.15 -14.64
C HIS A 43 23.02 -12.29 -14.28
N ASN A 44 21.73 -11.97 -14.20
CA ASN A 44 20.69 -12.91 -13.86
C ASN A 44 20.00 -13.54 -15.09
N GLU A 45 20.48 -13.28 -16.30
CA GLU A 45 19.92 -13.83 -17.54
C GLU A 45 19.89 -15.38 -17.50
N GLY A 46 18.73 -15.95 -17.86
CA GLY A 46 18.52 -17.39 -17.83
C GLY A 46 18.06 -17.97 -16.49
N LYS A 47 18.07 -17.21 -15.41
CA LYS A 47 17.43 -17.59 -14.15
C LYS A 47 15.90 -17.53 -14.30
N PRO A 48 15.12 -18.24 -13.45
CA PRO A 48 13.65 -18.15 -13.46
C PRO A 48 13.18 -16.71 -13.31
N LEU A 49 12.19 -16.30 -14.12
CA LEU A 49 11.61 -14.95 -14.03
C LEU A 49 10.70 -14.82 -12.80
N PHE A 50 10.87 -13.73 -12.08
CA PHE A 50 9.94 -13.27 -11.04
C PHE A 50 9.54 -11.84 -11.37
N VAL A 51 8.27 -11.63 -11.75
CA VAL A 51 7.78 -10.34 -12.24
C VAL A 51 6.83 -9.70 -11.23
N LEU A 52 7.25 -8.57 -10.67
CA LEU A 52 6.41 -7.64 -9.97
C LEU A 52 5.93 -6.58 -10.98
N HIS A 53 4.63 -6.51 -11.23
CA HIS A 53 4.05 -5.47 -12.08
C HIS A 53 3.72 -4.24 -11.27
N ASP A 54 4.15 -3.09 -11.74
CA ASP A 54 3.95 -1.81 -11.05
C ASP A 54 2.56 -1.23 -11.32
N GLY A 55 1.79 -0.91 -10.28
CA GLY A 55 0.61 -0.07 -10.40
C GLY A 55 1.03 1.37 -10.69
N PRO A 56 0.48 2.00 -11.73
CA PRO A 56 0.96 3.29 -12.19
C PRO A 56 0.41 4.43 -11.32
N PRO A 57 1.24 5.22 -10.63
CA PRO A 57 0.78 6.43 -9.97
C PRO A 57 0.34 7.48 -10.98
N TYR A 58 -0.57 8.37 -10.57
CA TYR A 58 -0.97 9.52 -11.38
C TYR A 58 0.16 10.54 -11.52
N ALA A 59 0.41 10.95 -12.77
CA ALA A 59 1.41 11.96 -13.10
C ALA A 59 0.84 13.38 -12.96
N ASN A 60 0.50 13.82 -11.73
CA ASN A 60 -0.18 15.11 -11.51
C ASN A 60 0.29 15.90 -10.28
N GLY A 61 1.38 15.49 -9.65
CA GLY A 61 1.96 16.13 -8.45
C GLY A 61 3.25 15.46 -7.99
N ASP A 62 3.85 16.04 -6.95
CA ASP A 62 5.00 15.45 -6.28
C ASP A 62 4.61 14.18 -5.53
N ILE A 63 5.59 13.31 -5.27
CA ILE A 63 5.34 12.11 -4.47
C ILE A 63 5.03 12.47 -3.01
N HIS A 64 4.21 11.68 -2.37
CA HIS A 64 3.96 11.75 -0.91
C HIS A 64 4.53 10.52 -0.21
N ILE A 65 4.49 10.52 1.13
CA ILE A 65 5.09 9.45 1.94
C ILE A 65 4.51 8.05 1.64
N GLY A 66 3.23 7.97 1.25
CA GLY A 66 2.61 6.71 0.81
C GLY A 66 3.23 6.17 -0.47
N HIS A 67 3.53 7.04 -1.45
CA HIS A 67 4.27 6.64 -2.67
C HIS A 67 5.69 6.16 -2.32
N ALA A 68 6.38 6.84 -1.40
CA ALA A 68 7.72 6.45 -0.97
C ALA A 68 7.70 5.07 -0.29
N MET A 69 6.72 4.79 0.58
CA MET A 69 6.53 3.48 1.19
C MET A 69 6.26 2.39 0.15
N ASN A 70 5.31 2.64 -0.74
CA ASN A 70 4.90 1.69 -1.79
C ASN A 70 6.09 1.28 -2.69
N LYS A 71 6.79 2.26 -3.24
CA LYS A 71 7.95 1.99 -4.13
C LYS A 71 9.10 1.34 -3.39
N THR A 72 9.31 1.67 -2.13
CA THR A 72 10.34 1.03 -1.29
C THR A 72 10.02 -0.45 -1.02
N LEU A 73 8.75 -0.78 -0.71
CA LEU A 73 8.31 -2.17 -0.54
C LEU A 73 8.52 -3.00 -1.81
N LYS A 74 8.20 -2.44 -2.98
CA LYS A 74 8.45 -3.08 -4.27
C LYS A 74 9.93 -3.32 -4.52
N ASP A 75 10.77 -2.35 -4.19
CA ASP A 75 12.22 -2.46 -4.33
C ASP A 75 12.81 -3.55 -3.42
N PHE A 76 12.27 -3.74 -2.22
CA PHE A 76 12.67 -4.86 -1.35
C PHE A 76 12.46 -6.20 -2.03
N ILE A 77 11.30 -6.40 -2.67
CA ILE A 77 10.98 -7.64 -3.39
C ILE A 77 11.94 -7.82 -4.57
N VAL A 78 12.09 -6.78 -5.40
CA VAL A 78 12.90 -6.84 -6.62
C VAL A 78 14.35 -7.14 -6.29
N ARG A 79 14.96 -6.46 -5.30
CA ARG A 79 16.33 -6.73 -4.86
C ARG A 79 16.47 -8.12 -4.29
N TYR A 80 15.58 -8.51 -3.37
CA TYR A 80 15.65 -9.83 -2.73
C TYR A 80 15.55 -10.96 -3.74
N LYS A 81 14.61 -10.89 -4.68
CA LYS A 81 14.44 -11.94 -5.71
C LYS A 81 15.65 -12.01 -6.64
N ASN A 82 16.22 -10.88 -7.06
CA ASN A 82 17.46 -10.86 -7.85
C ASN A 82 18.66 -11.44 -7.10
N MET A 83 18.68 -11.41 -5.76
CA MET A 83 19.73 -11.95 -4.91
C MET A 83 19.42 -13.35 -4.35
N THR A 84 18.37 -14.01 -4.82
CA THR A 84 17.95 -15.35 -4.37
C THR A 84 17.63 -16.30 -5.52
N GLY A 85 18.32 -16.15 -6.64
CA GLY A 85 18.26 -17.10 -7.76
C GLY A 85 17.21 -16.80 -8.81
N PHE A 86 16.65 -15.61 -8.84
CA PHE A 86 15.71 -15.17 -9.88
C PHE A 86 16.29 -14.05 -10.74
N GLN A 87 15.72 -13.89 -11.93
CA GLN A 87 15.78 -12.66 -12.70
C GLN A 87 14.48 -11.91 -12.42
N SER A 88 14.55 -10.78 -11.73
CA SER A 88 13.37 -9.99 -11.36
C SER A 88 13.44 -8.60 -11.99
N PRO A 89 12.94 -8.45 -13.23
CA PRO A 89 12.86 -7.15 -13.88
C PRO A 89 11.75 -6.30 -13.25
N TYR A 90 11.99 -5.00 -13.14
CA TYR A 90 11.01 -4.03 -12.66
C TYR A 90 10.84 -2.89 -13.65
N VAL A 91 9.64 -2.78 -14.22
CA VAL A 91 9.27 -1.72 -15.16
C VAL A 91 8.33 -0.76 -14.44
N PRO A 92 8.81 0.43 -14.05
CA PRO A 92 7.94 1.44 -13.43
C PRO A 92 6.90 1.96 -14.42
N GLY A 93 5.73 2.34 -13.90
CA GLY A 93 4.63 2.84 -14.72
C GLY A 93 4.08 4.17 -14.26
N TRP A 94 3.38 4.88 -15.15
CA TRP A 94 2.62 6.09 -14.86
C TRP A 94 1.28 6.11 -15.55
N ASP A 95 0.24 6.48 -14.78
CA ASP A 95 -1.08 6.80 -15.30
C ASP A 95 -1.16 8.32 -15.58
N THR A 96 -1.41 8.67 -16.83
CA THR A 96 -1.23 10.05 -17.30
C THR A 96 -2.52 10.70 -17.76
N HIS A 97 -3.58 9.93 -17.99
CA HIS A 97 -4.86 10.42 -18.49
C HIS A 97 -5.84 10.79 -17.35
N GLY A 98 -7.02 11.20 -17.75
CA GLY A 98 -8.18 11.41 -16.91
C GLY A 98 -8.30 12.79 -16.28
N LEU A 99 -9.40 12.95 -15.55
CA LEU A 99 -9.79 14.21 -14.91
C LEU A 99 -8.71 14.81 -14.00
N PRO A 100 -7.97 14.02 -13.20
CA PRO A 100 -6.96 14.57 -12.29
C PRO A 100 -5.88 15.38 -12.99
N THR A 101 -5.36 14.85 -14.09
CA THR A 101 -4.30 15.49 -14.88
C THR A 101 -4.86 16.66 -15.68
N GLU A 102 -6.05 16.51 -16.27
CA GLU A 102 -6.69 17.60 -17.03
C GLU A 102 -6.96 18.83 -16.16
N LEU A 103 -7.51 18.67 -14.96
CA LEU A 103 -7.77 19.79 -14.04
C LEU A 103 -6.46 20.48 -13.61
N LYS A 104 -5.42 19.70 -13.36
CA LYS A 104 -4.11 20.23 -13.00
C LYS A 104 -3.52 21.05 -14.14
N ALA A 105 -3.55 20.51 -15.36
CA ALA A 105 -3.06 21.17 -16.56
C ALA A 105 -3.81 22.47 -16.85
N ARG A 106 -5.15 22.46 -16.80
CA ARG A 106 -5.99 23.66 -16.94
C ARG A 106 -5.64 24.74 -15.92
N LYS A 107 -5.48 24.35 -14.65
CA LYS A 107 -5.12 25.28 -13.56
C LYS A 107 -3.75 25.91 -13.79
N GLN A 108 -2.76 25.13 -14.19
CA GLN A 108 -1.40 25.63 -14.45
C GLN A 108 -1.35 26.55 -15.67
N ALA A 109 -2.12 26.23 -16.71
CA ALA A 109 -2.21 27.05 -17.92
C ALA A 109 -3.16 28.25 -17.79
N GLY A 110 -3.85 28.42 -16.66
CA GLY A 110 -4.82 29.50 -16.44
C GLY A 110 -6.09 29.38 -17.31
N ILE A 111 -6.43 28.14 -17.74
CA ILE A 111 -7.60 27.86 -18.60
C ILE A 111 -8.84 27.69 -17.72
N GLY A 112 -9.75 28.68 -17.77
CA GLY A 112 -11.01 28.65 -17.03
C GLY A 112 -12.09 27.76 -17.68
N ALA A 113 -13.18 27.51 -16.94
CA ALA A 113 -14.37 26.89 -17.52
C ALA A 113 -14.98 27.84 -18.57
N GLY A 114 -15.11 27.38 -19.82
CA GLY A 114 -15.64 28.19 -20.92
C GLY A 114 -14.58 28.91 -21.76
N SER A 115 -13.29 28.65 -21.58
CA SER A 115 -12.25 29.10 -22.48
C SER A 115 -12.41 28.46 -23.85
N ASP A 116 -12.30 29.27 -24.93
CA ASP A 116 -12.31 28.80 -26.32
C ASP A 116 -10.93 28.22 -26.68
N ILE A 117 -10.71 26.96 -26.30
CA ILE A 117 -9.50 26.21 -26.63
C ILE A 117 -9.88 24.94 -27.41
N SER A 118 -9.13 24.62 -28.47
CA SER A 118 -9.37 23.39 -29.23
C SER A 118 -9.03 22.13 -28.42
N ASP A 119 -9.71 21.02 -28.71
CA ASP A 119 -9.46 19.74 -28.08
C ASP A 119 -7.99 19.31 -28.20
N LEU A 120 -7.40 19.49 -29.39
CA LEU A 120 -5.98 19.16 -29.65
C LEU A 120 -5.00 20.02 -28.84
N GLU A 121 -5.26 21.32 -28.71
CA GLU A 121 -4.42 22.20 -27.89
C GLU A 121 -4.51 21.85 -26.41
N LEU A 122 -5.72 21.58 -25.91
CA LEU A 122 -5.92 21.11 -24.54
C LEU A 122 -5.16 19.79 -24.29
N ARG A 123 -5.27 18.82 -25.20
CA ARG A 123 -4.59 17.53 -25.10
C ARG A 123 -3.07 17.70 -25.10
N LYS A 124 -2.53 18.61 -25.91
CA LYS A 124 -1.10 18.95 -25.90
C LYS A 124 -0.65 19.47 -24.53
N ILE A 125 -1.38 20.43 -23.95
CA ILE A 125 -1.07 20.99 -22.62
C ILE A 125 -1.12 19.91 -21.55
N CYS A 126 -2.14 19.03 -21.58
CA CYS A 126 -2.25 17.93 -20.64
C CYS A 126 -1.08 16.95 -20.76
N ARG A 127 -0.68 16.58 -21.99
CA ARG A 127 0.48 15.71 -22.25
C ARG A 127 1.77 16.29 -21.69
N GLU A 128 2.07 17.56 -22.01
CA GLU A 128 3.26 18.25 -21.51
C GLU A 128 3.28 18.30 -19.96
N THR A 129 2.14 18.59 -19.35
CA THR A 129 1.98 18.60 -17.91
C THR A 129 2.23 17.21 -17.31
N ALA A 130 1.61 16.16 -17.86
CA ALA A 130 1.78 14.79 -17.38
C ALA A 130 3.24 14.34 -17.48
N LEU A 131 3.89 14.54 -18.62
CA LEU A 131 5.29 14.15 -18.82
C LEU A 131 6.24 14.90 -17.87
N SER A 132 5.98 16.17 -17.58
CA SER A 132 6.78 16.92 -16.60
C SER A 132 6.71 16.29 -15.19
N TYR A 133 5.53 15.80 -14.76
CA TYR A 133 5.39 15.11 -13.49
C TYR A 133 5.96 13.69 -13.52
N VAL A 134 5.92 13.00 -14.65
CA VAL A 134 6.65 11.73 -14.82
C VAL A 134 8.13 11.92 -14.50
N ASP A 135 8.77 12.98 -15.05
CA ASP A 135 10.18 13.26 -14.82
C ASP A 135 10.47 13.61 -13.35
N ILE A 136 9.65 14.46 -12.73
CA ILE A 136 9.78 14.84 -11.31
C ILE A 136 9.66 13.60 -10.40
N GLN A 137 8.65 12.76 -10.63
CA GLN A 137 8.42 11.57 -9.82
C GLN A 137 9.51 10.51 -10.06
N ARG A 138 9.98 10.34 -11.30
CA ARG A 138 11.09 9.45 -11.64
C ARG A 138 12.34 9.78 -10.80
N GLU A 139 12.75 11.04 -10.79
CA GLU A 139 13.90 11.47 -10.00
C GLU A 139 13.69 11.29 -8.50
N SER A 140 12.46 11.52 -8.02
CA SER A 140 12.11 11.28 -6.62
C SER A 140 12.19 9.79 -6.24
N PHE A 141 11.72 8.89 -7.10
CA PHE A 141 11.81 7.44 -6.87
C PHE A 141 13.25 6.93 -6.97
N LYS A 142 14.03 7.42 -7.91
CA LYS A 142 15.46 7.12 -8.01
C LYS A 142 16.19 7.57 -6.75
N ARG A 143 15.83 8.75 -6.20
CA ARG A 143 16.43 9.28 -4.97
C ARG A 143 16.15 8.40 -3.73
N LEU A 144 15.06 7.63 -3.72
CA LEU A 144 14.78 6.60 -2.71
C LEU A 144 15.70 5.37 -2.84
N GLY A 145 16.48 5.26 -3.89
CA GLY A 145 17.32 4.09 -4.20
C GLY A 145 16.56 2.94 -4.87
N VAL A 146 15.38 3.20 -5.42
CA VAL A 146 14.59 2.19 -6.16
C VAL A 146 15.26 1.86 -7.48
N ILE A 147 15.51 0.56 -7.73
CA ILE A 147 16.08 0.09 -9.01
C ILE A 147 14.96 -0.28 -10.00
N GLY A 148 15.21 -0.10 -11.28
CA GLY A 148 14.25 -0.44 -12.34
C GLY A 148 14.63 0.10 -13.72
N GLU A 149 13.78 -0.22 -14.70
CA GLU A 149 13.91 0.24 -16.10
C GLU A 149 13.43 1.69 -16.25
N TRP A 150 14.18 2.63 -15.67
CA TRP A 150 13.79 4.05 -15.62
C TRP A 150 13.83 4.75 -16.98
N ASP A 151 14.61 4.26 -17.93
CA ASP A 151 14.75 4.84 -19.27
C ASP A 151 13.61 4.42 -20.21
N HIS A 152 13.02 3.24 -19.97
CA HIS A 152 11.94 2.69 -20.76
C HIS A 152 10.75 2.26 -19.89
N PRO A 153 10.20 3.17 -19.08
CA PRO A 153 9.01 2.87 -18.26
C PRO A 153 7.81 2.59 -19.15
N TYR A 154 6.70 2.18 -18.57
CA TYR A 154 5.45 2.25 -19.30
C TYR A 154 4.65 3.51 -18.91
N ILE A 155 4.04 4.14 -19.87
CA ILE A 155 3.26 5.38 -19.68
C ILE A 155 1.97 5.22 -20.48
N THR A 156 0.81 5.38 -19.83
CA THR A 156 -0.49 5.09 -20.47
C THR A 156 -0.80 5.95 -21.70
N LEU A 157 -0.15 7.12 -21.85
CA LEU A 157 -0.29 8.00 -23.03
C LEU A 157 0.59 7.62 -24.22
N THR A 158 1.38 6.56 -24.15
CA THR A 158 2.21 6.14 -25.29
C THR A 158 1.38 5.40 -26.33
N LYS A 159 1.76 5.55 -27.58
CA LYS A 159 1.01 5.01 -28.74
C LYS A 159 0.84 3.49 -28.68
N ASP A 160 1.89 2.79 -28.28
CA ASP A 160 1.89 1.34 -28.11
C ASP A 160 0.95 0.89 -26.98
N PHE A 161 0.90 1.65 -25.89
CA PHE A 161 -0.03 1.38 -24.79
C PHE A 161 -1.49 1.60 -25.23
N GLU A 162 -1.78 2.74 -25.84
CA GLU A 162 -3.11 3.07 -26.36
C GLU A 162 -3.59 2.03 -27.41
N GLU A 163 -2.69 1.54 -28.29
CA GLU A 163 -3.00 0.47 -29.23
C GLU A 163 -3.49 -0.80 -28.52
N GLU A 164 -2.76 -1.26 -27.52
CA GLU A 164 -3.10 -2.48 -26.79
C GLU A 164 -4.36 -2.31 -25.93
N GLN A 165 -4.57 -1.15 -25.34
CA GLN A 165 -5.78 -0.81 -24.61
C GLN A 165 -7.03 -0.94 -25.48
N ILE A 166 -6.99 -0.41 -26.71
CA ILE A 166 -8.10 -0.56 -27.68
C ILE A 166 -8.33 -2.02 -28.06
N LYS A 167 -7.29 -2.85 -28.16
CA LYS A 167 -7.44 -4.29 -28.41
C LYS A 167 -8.15 -5.02 -27.27
N VAL A 168 -7.86 -4.65 -26.01
CA VAL A 168 -8.59 -5.15 -24.84
C VAL A 168 -10.07 -4.76 -24.93
N PHE A 169 -10.36 -3.47 -25.16
CA PHE A 169 -11.73 -2.98 -25.33
C PHE A 169 -12.47 -3.69 -26.46
N ALA A 170 -11.85 -3.84 -27.64
CA ALA A 170 -12.44 -4.55 -28.79
C ALA A 170 -12.74 -6.02 -28.47
N THR A 171 -11.90 -6.68 -27.66
CA THR A 171 -12.13 -8.05 -27.24
C THR A 171 -13.34 -8.14 -26.31
N MET A 172 -13.44 -7.27 -25.31
CA MET A 172 -14.59 -7.21 -24.40
C MET A 172 -15.88 -6.89 -25.14
N ALA A 173 -15.84 -5.93 -26.09
CA ALA A 173 -16.98 -5.57 -26.91
C ALA A 173 -17.44 -6.75 -27.81
N SER A 174 -16.51 -7.51 -28.38
CA SER A 174 -16.84 -8.70 -29.22
C SER A 174 -17.45 -9.85 -28.42
N GLN A 175 -17.26 -9.88 -27.12
CA GLN A 175 -17.90 -10.84 -26.20
C GLN A 175 -19.26 -10.36 -25.68
N GLY A 176 -19.69 -9.14 -26.07
CA GLY A 176 -20.98 -8.58 -25.69
C GLY A 176 -20.98 -7.83 -24.34
N HIS A 177 -19.82 -7.69 -23.68
CA HIS A 177 -19.76 -7.04 -22.38
C HIS A 177 -19.83 -5.52 -22.43
N ILE A 178 -19.66 -4.90 -23.60
CA ILE A 178 -19.73 -3.44 -23.78
C ILE A 178 -21.06 -3.05 -24.44
N TYR A 179 -21.81 -2.19 -23.78
CA TYR A 179 -23.10 -1.75 -24.30
C TYR A 179 -23.38 -0.28 -23.95
N LYS A 180 -24.28 0.37 -24.69
CA LYS A 180 -24.78 1.71 -24.41
C LYS A 180 -26.13 1.62 -23.69
N GLY A 181 -26.29 2.34 -22.60
CA GLY A 181 -27.52 2.30 -21.79
C GLY A 181 -27.84 3.62 -21.12
N LEU A 182 -29.13 3.82 -20.83
CA LEU A 182 -29.62 4.90 -19.99
C LEU A 182 -29.79 4.37 -18.57
N LYS A 183 -28.91 4.77 -17.65
CA LYS A 183 -28.96 4.36 -16.24
C LYS A 183 -28.53 5.52 -15.34
N PRO A 184 -29.01 5.59 -14.08
CA PRO A 184 -28.47 6.50 -13.09
C PRO A 184 -26.99 6.18 -12.81
N VAL A 185 -26.14 7.19 -12.93
CA VAL A 185 -24.71 7.11 -12.61
C VAL A 185 -24.34 8.18 -11.58
N TYR A 186 -23.23 8.00 -10.89
CA TYR A 186 -22.62 9.10 -10.16
C TYR A 186 -22.25 10.21 -11.14
N TRP A 187 -22.76 11.40 -10.92
CA TRP A 187 -22.55 12.56 -11.77
C TRP A 187 -22.02 13.74 -10.97
N CYS A 188 -20.91 14.31 -11.37
CA CYS A 188 -20.40 15.55 -10.78
C CYS A 188 -20.85 16.76 -11.62
N PRO A 189 -21.76 17.62 -11.10
CA PRO A 189 -22.22 18.81 -11.83
C PRO A 189 -21.12 19.83 -12.09
N ASP A 190 -20.17 19.98 -11.17
CA ASP A 190 -19.06 20.91 -11.30
C ASP A 190 -18.02 20.44 -12.35
N CYS A 191 -17.72 19.13 -12.35
CA CYS A 191 -16.80 18.53 -13.33
C CYS A 191 -17.52 18.17 -14.65
N LYS A 192 -18.84 18.15 -14.69
CA LYS A 192 -19.71 17.82 -15.84
C LYS A 192 -19.37 16.46 -16.46
N THR A 193 -19.24 15.44 -15.64
CA THR A 193 -18.88 14.09 -16.08
C THR A 193 -19.43 13.03 -15.15
N ALA A 194 -19.65 11.83 -15.71
CA ALA A 194 -19.90 10.62 -14.93
C ALA A 194 -18.65 10.23 -14.13
N LEU A 195 -18.87 9.54 -13.01
CA LEU A 195 -17.84 9.03 -12.13
C LEU A 195 -18.03 7.53 -11.90
N ALA A 196 -16.93 6.81 -11.67
CA ALA A 196 -16.96 5.45 -11.17
C ALA A 196 -17.03 5.45 -9.63
N GLU A 197 -17.32 4.29 -9.03
CA GLU A 197 -17.33 4.11 -7.57
C GLU A 197 -15.98 4.45 -6.92
N ALA A 198 -14.87 4.16 -7.59
CA ALA A 198 -13.52 4.50 -7.12
C ALA A 198 -13.22 6.01 -7.16
N GLU A 199 -14.10 6.81 -7.75
CA GLU A 199 -13.93 8.26 -7.91
C GLU A 199 -14.81 9.08 -6.97
N ILE A 200 -15.43 8.45 -5.98
CA ILE A 200 -16.24 9.11 -4.94
C ILE A 200 -15.62 8.96 -3.56
N GLU A 201 -15.81 9.96 -2.72
CA GLU A 201 -15.43 9.99 -1.31
C GLU A 201 -16.67 10.30 -0.47
N TYR A 202 -16.86 9.61 0.66
CA TYR A 202 -17.97 9.92 1.55
C TYR A 202 -17.55 10.97 2.57
N GLY A 203 -18.41 11.98 2.74
CA GLY A 203 -18.24 13.08 3.68
C GLY A 203 -19.54 13.41 4.41
N GLU A 204 -19.44 14.09 5.55
CA GLU A 204 -20.60 14.61 6.26
C GLU A 204 -21.21 15.77 5.49
N ASP A 205 -22.52 15.67 5.19
CA ASP A 205 -23.28 16.70 4.49
C ASP A 205 -24.55 17.06 5.27
N PRO A 206 -24.78 18.35 5.61
CA PRO A 206 -26.00 18.79 6.25
C PRO A 206 -27.14 18.88 5.23
N CYS A 207 -28.24 18.18 5.46
CA CYS A 207 -29.37 18.17 4.58
C CYS A 207 -30.70 18.29 5.32
N HIS A 208 -31.79 18.43 4.56
CA HIS A 208 -33.16 18.39 5.08
C HIS A 208 -33.72 16.98 4.92
N SER A 209 -34.12 16.36 6.03
CA SER A 209 -35.02 15.21 6.05
C SER A 209 -36.44 15.71 5.93
N ILE A 210 -37.10 15.41 4.82
CA ILE A 210 -38.42 15.96 4.50
C ILE A 210 -39.44 14.84 4.34
N TYR A 211 -40.65 15.09 4.86
CA TYR A 211 -41.80 14.22 4.76
C TYR A 211 -42.89 14.93 3.94
N VAL A 212 -43.39 14.29 2.88
CA VAL A 212 -44.29 14.93 1.92
C VAL A 212 -45.56 14.11 1.69
N LYS A 213 -46.69 14.79 1.67
CA LYS A 213 -48.00 14.20 1.44
C LYS A 213 -48.33 14.08 -0.04
N PHE A 214 -48.65 12.87 -0.49
CA PHE A 214 -49.12 12.56 -1.84
C PHE A 214 -50.57 12.13 -1.77
N ARG A 215 -51.49 12.93 -2.29
CA ARG A 215 -52.94 12.67 -2.18
C ARG A 215 -53.36 11.44 -2.99
N VAL A 216 -54.09 10.51 -2.38
CA VAL A 216 -54.64 9.34 -3.05
C VAL A 216 -55.71 9.74 -4.01
N THR A 217 -55.65 9.26 -5.26
CA THR A 217 -56.64 9.52 -6.32
C THR A 217 -57.40 8.26 -6.73
N ASP A 218 -56.78 7.09 -6.55
CA ASP A 218 -57.41 5.79 -6.79
C ASP A 218 -56.83 4.77 -5.80
N ASP A 219 -57.61 4.24 -4.92
CA ASP A 219 -57.28 3.26 -3.87
C ASP A 219 -57.75 1.84 -4.19
N MET A 220 -58.35 1.65 -5.38
CA MET A 220 -58.98 0.37 -5.75
C MET A 220 -60.03 -0.13 -4.74
N GLY A 221 -60.61 0.81 -4.00
CA GLY A 221 -61.62 0.55 -2.97
C GLY A 221 -61.09 0.02 -1.63
N LYS A 222 -59.81 -0.11 -1.42
CA LYS A 222 -59.20 -0.78 -0.25
C LYS A 222 -59.09 0.15 0.98
N LEU A 223 -58.61 1.38 0.80
CA LEU A 223 -58.52 2.37 1.88
C LEU A 223 -59.90 2.93 2.22
N THR A 224 -60.72 3.10 1.23
CA THR A 224 -62.13 3.51 1.40
C THR A 224 -62.92 2.46 2.23
N ALA A 225 -62.65 1.18 2.01
CA ALA A 225 -63.19 0.07 2.81
C ALA A 225 -62.79 0.15 4.29
N LEU A 226 -61.66 0.73 4.62
CA LEU A 226 -61.20 0.99 5.98
C LEU A 226 -61.73 2.29 6.57
N GLY A 227 -62.55 3.06 5.79
CA GLY A 227 -63.17 4.33 6.23
C GLY A 227 -62.43 5.58 5.85
N ALA A 228 -61.48 5.50 4.88
CA ALA A 228 -60.74 6.66 4.38
C ALA A 228 -61.61 7.57 3.50
N ASP A 229 -61.48 8.90 3.64
CA ASP A 229 -61.96 9.90 2.69
C ASP A 229 -60.79 10.22 1.72
N LEU A 230 -60.86 9.74 0.46
CA LEU A 230 -59.81 9.92 -0.52
C LEU A 230 -59.44 11.38 -0.80
N SER A 231 -60.38 12.31 -0.59
CA SER A 231 -60.12 13.75 -0.76
C SER A 231 -59.12 14.29 0.28
N LYS A 232 -58.94 13.57 1.39
CA LYS A 232 -58.11 13.90 2.55
C LYS A 232 -57.14 12.77 2.92
N THR A 233 -56.91 11.79 2.03
CA THR A 233 -56.03 10.63 2.28
C THR A 233 -54.74 10.79 1.51
N TYR A 234 -53.62 10.55 2.19
CA TYR A 234 -52.26 10.77 1.63
C TYR A 234 -51.35 9.60 1.96
N PHE A 235 -50.51 9.20 0.99
CA PHE A 235 -49.26 8.53 1.30
C PHE A 235 -48.24 9.57 1.77
N VAL A 236 -47.52 9.28 2.84
CA VAL A 236 -46.48 10.16 3.33
C VAL A 236 -45.12 9.56 2.92
N ILE A 237 -44.48 10.18 1.95
CA ILE A 237 -43.12 9.76 1.53
C ILE A 237 -42.09 10.47 2.38
N TRP A 238 -40.89 9.90 2.41
CA TRP A 238 -39.72 10.45 3.07
C TRP A 238 -38.54 10.51 2.12
N THR A 239 -37.75 11.60 2.18
CA THR A 239 -36.50 11.75 1.43
C THR A 239 -35.55 12.72 2.11
N THR A 240 -34.21 12.53 1.89
CA THR A 240 -33.16 13.49 2.27
C THR A 240 -32.71 14.36 1.10
N THR A 241 -33.20 14.09 -0.11
CA THR A 241 -32.85 14.78 -1.36
C THR A 241 -34.08 15.53 -1.90
N THR A 242 -34.40 16.70 -1.34
CA THR A 242 -35.61 17.49 -1.68
C THR A 242 -35.67 17.87 -3.16
N TRP A 243 -34.55 18.18 -3.80
CA TRP A 243 -34.47 18.57 -5.20
C TRP A 243 -34.86 17.46 -6.20
N THR A 244 -34.95 16.18 -5.78
CA THR A 244 -35.42 15.08 -6.63
C THR A 244 -36.95 14.96 -6.71
N LEU A 245 -37.68 15.66 -5.87
CA LEU A 245 -39.15 15.61 -5.89
C LEU A 245 -39.79 15.91 -7.26
N PRO A 246 -39.29 16.87 -8.07
CA PRO A 246 -39.80 17.06 -9.43
C PRO A 246 -39.69 15.83 -10.33
N ALA A 247 -38.76 14.91 -10.04
CA ALA A 247 -38.57 13.68 -10.78
C ALA A 247 -39.42 12.50 -10.26
N ASN A 248 -40.18 12.68 -9.19
CA ASN A 248 -41.02 11.63 -8.65
C ASN A 248 -42.01 11.08 -9.67
N VAL A 249 -42.09 9.76 -9.79
CA VAL A 249 -43.06 9.07 -10.69
C VAL A 249 -43.76 7.89 -9.99
N ALA A 250 -43.26 7.50 -8.82
CA ALA A 250 -43.84 6.40 -8.06
C ALA A 250 -43.59 6.56 -6.55
N ILE A 251 -44.30 5.77 -5.77
CA ILE A 251 -44.10 5.56 -4.34
C ILE A 251 -43.88 4.06 -4.15
N CYS A 252 -42.67 3.64 -3.68
CA CYS A 252 -42.39 2.23 -3.45
C CYS A 252 -42.69 1.86 -2.00
N VAL A 253 -43.38 0.72 -1.82
CA VAL A 253 -43.69 0.13 -0.51
C VAL A 253 -43.15 -1.28 -0.40
N GLY A 254 -42.84 -1.74 0.81
CA GLY A 254 -42.42 -3.11 1.06
C GLY A 254 -43.57 -4.11 0.99
N PRO A 255 -43.54 -5.11 0.08
CA PRO A 255 -44.70 -6.00 -0.13
C PRO A 255 -45.05 -6.80 1.12
N ASN A 256 -44.08 -7.11 1.96
CA ASN A 256 -44.22 -7.95 3.14
C ASN A 256 -44.45 -7.15 4.44
N PHE A 257 -44.52 -5.82 4.37
CA PHE A 257 -44.73 -4.97 5.53
C PHE A 257 -46.19 -4.62 5.71
N GLU A 258 -46.59 -4.35 6.95
CA GLU A 258 -47.91 -3.82 7.30
C GLU A 258 -47.89 -2.29 7.24
N TYR A 259 -48.92 -1.73 6.65
CA TYR A 259 -49.12 -0.29 6.54
C TYR A 259 -50.39 0.12 7.28
N SER A 260 -50.24 1.14 8.10
CA SER A 260 -51.36 1.70 8.87
C SER A 260 -52.03 2.83 8.13
N LEU A 261 -53.34 2.84 8.11
CA LEU A 261 -54.17 4.02 7.80
C LEU A 261 -54.33 4.79 9.11
N VAL A 262 -53.66 5.91 9.24
CA VAL A 262 -53.58 6.76 10.44
C VAL A 262 -54.45 7.98 10.24
N LYS A 263 -55.40 8.25 11.13
CA LYS A 263 -56.23 9.46 11.16
C LYS A 263 -55.66 10.44 12.18
N SER A 264 -55.47 11.71 11.74
CA SER A 264 -55.09 12.80 12.64
C SER A 264 -55.86 14.06 12.20
N GLY A 265 -56.74 14.54 13.06
CA GLY A 265 -57.68 15.58 12.66
C GLY A 265 -58.62 15.10 11.55
N ASP A 266 -58.67 15.85 10.44
CA ASP A 266 -59.53 15.55 9.27
C ASP A 266 -58.76 14.75 8.17
N GLU A 267 -57.47 14.53 8.33
CA GLU A 267 -56.63 13.88 7.31
C GLU A 267 -56.31 12.44 7.68
N PHE A 268 -56.08 11.62 6.63
CA PHE A 268 -55.67 10.23 6.75
C PHE A 268 -54.29 10.03 6.10
N TYR A 269 -53.42 9.26 6.73
CA TYR A 269 -52.07 9.02 6.27
C TYR A 269 -51.78 7.52 6.16
N VAL A 270 -51.14 7.12 5.10
CA VAL A 270 -50.65 5.75 4.89
C VAL A 270 -49.15 5.74 5.12
N MET A 271 -48.71 4.93 6.10
CA MET A 271 -47.30 4.73 6.48
C MET A 271 -47.10 3.32 6.99
N ALA A 272 -45.90 2.80 6.95
CA ALA A 272 -45.58 1.51 7.57
C ALA A 272 -45.88 1.53 9.08
N THR A 273 -46.56 0.50 9.57
CA THR A 273 -47.06 0.43 10.94
C THR A 273 -45.96 0.69 11.98
N ASP A 274 -44.78 0.11 11.81
CA ASP A 274 -43.66 0.25 12.75
C ASP A 274 -43.03 1.66 12.78
N LEU A 275 -43.31 2.50 11.79
CA LEU A 275 -42.75 3.85 11.64
C LEU A 275 -43.78 4.98 11.97
N VAL A 276 -45.03 4.65 12.27
CA VAL A 276 -46.11 5.62 12.56
C VAL A 276 -45.71 6.54 13.70
N ASP A 277 -45.36 6.00 14.85
CA ASP A 277 -45.07 6.78 16.06
C ASP A 277 -43.94 7.77 15.85
N ALA A 278 -42.87 7.32 15.15
CA ALA A 278 -41.71 8.15 14.84
C ALA A 278 -42.08 9.29 13.86
N ALA A 279 -42.84 8.99 12.80
CA ALA A 279 -43.25 9.99 11.81
C ALA A 279 -44.20 11.01 12.41
N MET A 280 -45.15 10.59 13.27
CA MET A 280 -46.07 11.47 13.97
C MET A 280 -45.37 12.35 15.01
N ALA A 281 -44.36 11.82 15.69
CA ALA A 281 -43.52 12.62 16.59
C ALA A 281 -42.73 13.68 15.81
N ASP A 282 -42.17 13.35 14.61
CA ASP A 282 -41.49 14.28 13.74
C ASP A 282 -42.41 15.40 13.22
N ARG A 283 -43.70 15.12 13.04
CA ARG A 283 -44.74 16.12 12.77
C ARG A 283 -45.07 16.99 13.98
N GLY A 284 -44.72 16.56 15.18
CA GLY A 284 -44.98 17.28 16.43
C GLY A 284 -46.40 17.06 16.97
N THR A 285 -47.05 15.91 16.68
CA THR A 285 -48.38 15.58 17.19
C THR A 285 -48.40 14.17 17.80
N THR A 286 -49.20 14.05 18.85
CA THR A 286 -49.55 12.77 19.50
C THR A 286 -51.05 12.45 19.36
N ASP A 287 -51.82 13.34 18.69
CA ASP A 287 -53.23 13.17 18.48
C ASP A 287 -53.53 12.50 17.13
N TYR A 288 -53.53 11.14 17.17
CA TYR A 288 -53.84 10.30 16.02
C TYR A 288 -54.35 8.93 16.46
N GLU A 289 -55.05 8.28 15.55
CA GLU A 289 -55.54 6.90 15.73
C GLU A 289 -55.27 6.06 14.47
N THR A 290 -54.91 4.80 14.64
CA THR A 290 -54.85 3.83 13.54
C THR A 290 -56.26 3.31 13.26
N VAL A 291 -56.77 3.64 12.08
CA VAL A 291 -58.13 3.29 11.63
C VAL A 291 -58.19 1.88 11.04
N GLY A 292 -57.08 1.46 10.39
CA GLY A 292 -56.98 0.14 9.80
C GLY A 292 -55.53 -0.17 9.41
N VAL A 293 -55.30 -1.45 9.10
CA VAL A 293 -54.01 -1.95 8.65
C VAL A 293 -54.20 -2.72 7.36
N ILE A 294 -53.23 -2.60 6.43
CA ILE A 294 -53.25 -3.26 5.13
C ILE A 294 -51.85 -3.75 4.80
N GLN A 295 -51.74 -4.90 4.10
CA GLN A 295 -50.44 -5.38 3.62
C GLN A 295 -49.90 -4.52 2.45
N GLY A 296 -48.58 -4.32 2.41
CA GLY A 296 -47.90 -3.55 1.36
C GLY A 296 -48.18 -4.07 -0.05
N SER A 297 -48.26 -5.39 -0.22
CA SER A 297 -48.60 -6.03 -1.49
C SER A 297 -50.03 -5.66 -1.99
N GLU A 298 -50.93 -5.27 -1.08
CA GLU A 298 -52.26 -4.84 -1.45
C GLU A 298 -52.34 -3.39 -1.87
N LEU A 299 -51.32 -2.59 -1.61
CA LEU A 299 -51.21 -1.18 -2.01
C LEU A 299 -50.73 -0.98 -3.45
N GLU A 300 -50.20 -2.06 -4.05
CA GLU A 300 -49.67 -2.04 -5.43
C GLU A 300 -50.76 -1.55 -6.43
N TYR A 301 -50.31 -0.73 -7.39
CA TYR A 301 -51.14 -0.04 -8.41
C TYR A 301 -52.12 1.00 -7.92
N MET A 302 -52.16 1.37 -6.64
CA MET A 302 -52.83 2.57 -6.20
C MET A 302 -52.24 3.80 -6.85
N LYS A 303 -53.02 4.87 -7.02
CA LYS A 303 -52.60 6.09 -7.68
C LYS A 303 -52.63 7.26 -6.73
N THR A 304 -51.58 8.08 -6.79
CA THR A 304 -51.49 9.32 -6.03
C THR A 304 -51.22 10.50 -6.96
N GLN A 305 -51.60 11.70 -6.54
CA GLN A 305 -51.31 12.95 -7.24
C GLN A 305 -50.00 13.53 -6.71
N HIS A 306 -49.07 13.84 -7.61
CA HIS A 306 -47.87 14.61 -7.27
C HIS A 306 -48.28 16.00 -6.70
N PRO A 307 -47.67 16.47 -5.59
CA PRO A 307 -48.17 17.65 -4.86
C PRO A 307 -48.12 18.96 -5.62
N PHE A 308 -47.20 19.14 -6.58
CA PHE A 308 -47.02 20.41 -7.31
C PHE A 308 -46.73 20.25 -8.82
N ILE A 309 -46.69 19.05 -9.35
CA ILE A 309 -46.60 18.77 -10.78
C ILE A 309 -47.86 18.01 -11.21
N ASP A 310 -48.39 18.29 -12.39
CA ASP A 310 -49.51 17.55 -12.94
C ASP A 310 -49.07 16.17 -13.45
N ARG A 311 -48.85 15.27 -12.49
CA ARG A 311 -48.35 13.88 -12.73
C ARG A 311 -48.96 12.95 -11.70
N THR A 312 -49.30 11.76 -12.13
CA THR A 312 -49.68 10.65 -11.27
C THR A 312 -48.43 9.96 -10.75
N SER A 313 -48.34 9.70 -9.44
CA SER A 313 -47.34 8.81 -8.85
C SER A 313 -47.99 7.47 -8.53
N LEU A 314 -47.48 6.40 -9.15
CA LEU A 314 -48.00 5.06 -8.98
C LEU A 314 -47.44 4.42 -7.70
N VAL A 315 -48.26 3.72 -6.92
CA VAL A 315 -47.74 2.90 -5.82
C VAL A 315 -47.24 1.58 -6.38
N ILE A 316 -45.98 1.25 -6.09
CA ILE A 316 -45.31 0.05 -6.57
C ILE A 316 -44.73 -0.71 -5.37
N VAL A 317 -44.32 -1.96 -5.58
CA VAL A 317 -43.68 -2.78 -4.54
C VAL A 317 -42.24 -3.05 -4.84
N GLY A 318 -41.39 -3.05 -3.78
CA GLY A 318 -39.97 -3.32 -3.91
C GLY A 318 -39.33 -3.83 -2.61
N ASP A 319 -38.40 -4.77 -2.74
CA ASP A 319 -37.71 -5.41 -1.62
C ASP A 319 -36.65 -4.54 -0.95
N HIS A 320 -36.25 -3.43 -1.58
CA HIS A 320 -35.29 -2.46 -1.06
C HIS A 320 -35.84 -1.52 0.01
N VAL A 321 -37.18 -1.52 0.22
CA VAL A 321 -37.82 -0.74 1.26
C VAL A 321 -37.43 -1.30 2.63
N THR A 322 -36.99 -0.42 3.55
CA THR A 322 -36.60 -0.77 4.92
C THR A 322 -37.50 -0.06 5.95
N LEU A 323 -37.46 -0.58 7.20
CA LEU A 323 -38.19 0.02 8.35
C LEU A 323 -37.25 0.74 9.33
N GLU A 324 -35.99 1.03 8.91
CA GLU A 324 -34.98 1.67 9.79
C GLU A 324 -35.24 3.17 9.99
N SER A 325 -35.84 3.82 9.00
CA SER A 325 -36.13 5.27 9.03
C SER A 325 -37.20 5.68 8.05
N GLY A 326 -37.72 6.89 8.20
CA GLY A 326 -38.74 7.47 7.29
C GLY A 326 -40.15 7.00 7.59
N THR A 327 -40.88 6.58 6.57
CA THR A 327 -42.28 6.19 6.63
C THR A 327 -42.59 4.82 6.02
N GLY A 328 -41.60 4.12 5.47
CA GLY A 328 -41.84 2.90 4.69
C GLY A 328 -42.50 3.14 3.33
N CYS A 329 -42.74 4.40 2.97
CA CYS A 329 -43.20 4.84 1.64
C CYS A 329 -42.04 5.59 0.97
N VAL A 330 -41.32 4.91 0.09
CA VAL A 330 -40.12 5.47 -0.53
C VAL A 330 -40.47 6.33 -1.73
N HIS A 331 -40.02 7.60 -1.70
CA HIS A 331 -40.01 8.47 -2.86
C HIS A 331 -39.19 7.83 -3.99
N THR A 332 -39.83 7.59 -5.13
CA THR A 332 -39.20 6.86 -6.24
C THR A 332 -39.05 7.76 -7.46
N ALA A 333 -37.76 7.96 -7.83
CA ALA A 333 -37.33 8.77 -8.99
C ALA A 333 -36.27 8.01 -9.78
N PRO A 334 -36.63 7.18 -10.77
CA PRO A 334 -35.71 6.29 -11.52
C PRO A 334 -34.59 7.04 -12.26
N GLY A 335 -34.74 8.34 -12.47
CA GLY A 335 -33.71 9.20 -13.03
C GLY A 335 -32.58 9.55 -12.04
N HIS A 336 -32.80 9.36 -10.73
CA HIS A 336 -31.92 9.85 -9.64
C HIS A 336 -31.66 8.84 -8.53
N GLY A 337 -31.99 7.55 -8.73
CA GLY A 337 -31.72 6.47 -7.80
C GLY A 337 -31.52 5.15 -8.53
N VAL A 338 -30.52 4.37 -8.12
CA VAL A 338 -30.22 3.07 -8.73
C VAL A 338 -31.31 2.05 -8.39
N ASP A 339 -31.70 1.96 -7.10
CA ASP A 339 -32.74 1.04 -6.66
C ASP A 339 -34.11 1.43 -7.26
N ASP A 340 -34.39 2.74 -7.35
CA ASP A 340 -35.57 3.27 -8.00
C ASP A 340 -35.61 2.88 -9.48
N PHE A 341 -34.48 2.96 -10.17
CA PHE A 341 -34.39 2.57 -11.56
C PHE A 341 -34.61 1.06 -11.75
N ILE A 342 -34.02 0.22 -10.92
CA ILE A 342 -34.17 -1.24 -10.99
C ILE A 342 -35.61 -1.67 -10.73
N VAL A 343 -36.23 -1.14 -9.67
CA VAL A 343 -37.61 -1.50 -9.36
C VAL A 343 -38.60 -1.03 -10.42
N CYS A 344 -38.41 0.19 -10.97
CA CYS A 344 -39.26 0.72 -12.03
C CYS A 344 -39.19 -0.08 -13.35
N GLN A 345 -38.13 -0.81 -13.62
CA GLN A 345 -38.06 -1.71 -14.79
C GLN A 345 -39.13 -2.80 -14.80
N LYS A 346 -39.65 -3.17 -13.62
CA LYS A 346 -40.80 -4.10 -13.51
C LYS A 346 -42.14 -3.50 -13.93
N TYR A 347 -42.18 -2.18 -14.08
CA TYR A 347 -43.38 -1.37 -14.40
C TYR A 347 -43.16 -0.54 -15.68
N PRO A 348 -43.38 -1.11 -16.88
CA PRO A 348 -43.04 -0.47 -18.16
C PRO A 348 -43.77 0.88 -18.41
N GLU A 349 -44.86 1.14 -17.71
CA GLU A 349 -45.62 2.38 -17.77
C GLU A 349 -44.94 3.56 -17.03
N ILE A 350 -43.95 3.31 -16.18
CA ILE A 350 -43.27 4.36 -15.44
C ILE A 350 -42.12 4.92 -16.28
N PRO A 351 -42.14 6.22 -16.63
CA PRO A 351 -41.06 6.84 -17.40
C PRO A 351 -39.86 7.17 -16.52
N THR A 352 -38.65 7.13 -17.09
CA THR A 352 -37.45 7.66 -16.44
C THR A 352 -37.37 9.18 -16.69
N VAL A 353 -37.78 9.98 -15.69
CA VAL A 353 -37.77 11.45 -15.76
C VAL A 353 -36.47 11.99 -15.17
N VAL A 354 -35.82 12.92 -15.89
CA VAL A 354 -34.53 13.50 -15.50
C VAL A 354 -34.57 15.02 -15.61
N PRO A 355 -35.23 15.73 -14.69
CA PRO A 355 -35.43 17.18 -14.75
C PRO A 355 -34.19 17.97 -14.29
N VAL A 356 -33.00 17.45 -14.58
CA VAL A 356 -31.70 18.05 -14.22
C VAL A 356 -30.72 17.93 -15.38
N ASP A 357 -30.08 19.03 -15.76
CA ASP A 357 -29.11 19.10 -16.82
C ASP A 357 -27.69 18.64 -16.38
N ALA A 358 -26.71 18.74 -17.27
CA ALA A 358 -25.33 18.35 -16.99
C ALA A 358 -24.63 19.25 -15.94
N GLU A 359 -25.07 20.47 -15.81
CA GLU A 359 -24.59 21.46 -14.83
C GLU A 359 -25.27 21.33 -13.45
N GLY A 360 -26.15 20.35 -13.28
CA GLY A 360 -26.91 20.17 -12.04
C GLY A 360 -28.00 21.21 -11.84
N ARG A 361 -28.49 21.82 -12.93
CA ARG A 361 -29.61 22.76 -12.89
C ARG A 361 -30.90 22.08 -13.25
N LEU A 362 -31.99 22.45 -12.54
CA LEU A 362 -33.31 21.96 -12.83
C LEU A 362 -33.77 22.50 -14.21
N THR A 363 -34.31 21.62 -15.04
CA THR A 363 -34.84 21.93 -16.37
C THR A 363 -36.28 22.43 -16.28
N GLU A 364 -36.84 22.81 -17.42
CA GLU A 364 -38.26 23.25 -17.49
C GLU A 364 -39.26 22.19 -16.99
N GLU A 365 -38.89 20.90 -17.00
CA GLU A 365 -39.70 19.82 -16.44
C GLU A 365 -39.91 19.93 -14.92
N ALA A 366 -39.04 20.68 -14.21
CA ALA A 366 -39.21 20.99 -12.79
C ALA A 366 -40.17 22.16 -12.53
N GLY A 367 -40.80 22.72 -13.58
CA GLY A 367 -41.77 23.79 -13.48
C GLY A 367 -41.16 25.07 -12.89
N GLN A 368 -41.78 25.62 -11.86
CA GLN A 368 -41.39 26.90 -11.24
C GLN A 368 -39.97 26.91 -10.62
N PHE A 369 -39.32 25.76 -10.49
CA PHE A 369 -37.99 25.62 -9.94
C PHE A 369 -36.89 25.52 -11.02
N ALA A 370 -37.30 25.63 -12.30
CA ALA A 370 -36.35 25.59 -13.42
C ALA A 370 -35.24 26.65 -13.30
N GLY A 371 -34.01 26.28 -13.68
CA GLY A 371 -32.83 27.14 -13.64
C GLY A 371 -32.09 27.18 -12.29
N LEU A 372 -32.70 26.73 -11.19
CA LEU A 372 -32.01 26.57 -9.89
C LEU A 372 -31.06 25.36 -9.95
N THR A 373 -29.94 25.45 -9.27
CA THR A 373 -29.10 24.27 -9.02
C THR A 373 -29.80 23.33 -8.03
N THR A 374 -29.36 22.06 -8.01
CA THR A 374 -29.89 21.05 -7.08
C THR A 374 -29.80 21.50 -5.61
N ASP A 375 -28.74 22.19 -5.24
CA ASP A 375 -28.54 22.74 -3.89
C ASP A 375 -29.49 23.93 -3.63
N GLU A 376 -29.52 24.91 -4.54
CA GLU A 376 -30.42 26.10 -4.45
C GLU A 376 -31.88 25.73 -4.40
N ALA A 377 -32.31 24.62 -5.01
CA ALA A 377 -33.70 24.20 -5.11
C ALA A 377 -34.30 23.64 -3.81
N ASN A 378 -33.45 23.06 -2.92
CA ASN A 378 -33.92 22.39 -1.70
C ASN A 378 -34.84 23.28 -0.84
N LYS A 379 -34.43 24.51 -0.57
CA LYS A 379 -35.20 25.42 0.27
C LYS A 379 -36.49 25.94 -0.40
N PRO A 380 -36.46 26.43 -1.66
CA PRO A 380 -37.71 26.86 -2.34
C PRO A 380 -38.73 25.75 -2.51
N ILE A 381 -38.33 24.50 -2.74
CA ILE A 381 -39.27 23.37 -2.82
C ILE A 381 -39.90 23.11 -1.45
N ALA A 382 -39.12 23.08 -0.36
CA ALA A 382 -39.66 22.90 0.98
C ALA A 382 -40.65 24.02 1.37
N GLU A 383 -40.33 25.29 1.13
CA GLU A 383 -41.23 26.44 1.36
C GLU A 383 -42.51 26.37 0.54
N HIS A 384 -42.40 25.90 -0.72
CA HIS A 384 -43.59 25.72 -1.57
C HIS A 384 -44.51 24.61 -1.04
N LEU A 385 -43.95 23.46 -0.62
CA LEU A 385 -44.70 22.35 -0.03
C LEU A 385 -45.41 22.78 1.25
N GLU A 386 -44.77 23.59 2.09
CA GLU A 386 -45.43 24.18 3.27
C GLU A 386 -46.61 25.08 2.88
N LYS A 387 -46.41 25.97 1.90
CA LYS A 387 -47.45 26.91 1.41
C LYS A 387 -48.67 26.20 0.85
N ILE A 388 -48.51 25.07 0.13
CA ILE A 388 -49.61 24.29 -0.43
C ILE A 388 -50.17 23.25 0.54
N GLY A 389 -49.64 23.15 1.75
CA GLY A 389 -50.05 22.19 2.78
C GLY A 389 -49.65 20.75 2.50
N ALA A 390 -48.69 20.51 1.64
CA ALA A 390 -48.18 19.18 1.30
C ALA A 390 -46.96 18.74 2.17
N LEU A 391 -46.38 19.69 2.90
CA LEU A 391 -45.32 19.35 3.86
C LEU A 391 -45.92 18.69 5.09
N PHE A 392 -45.48 17.47 5.43
CA PHE A 392 -45.90 16.75 6.63
C PHE A 392 -44.96 17.04 7.80
N ALA A 393 -43.62 16.91 7.60
CA ALA A 393 -42.60 17.26 8.57
C ALA A 393 -41.27 17.62 7.87
N LEU A 394 -40.42 18.39 8.58
CA LEU A 394 -39.09 18.75 8.12
C LEU A 394 -38.11 18.80 9.28
N LYS A 395 -36.99 18.15 9.14
CA LYS A 395 -35.86 18.12 10.08
C LYS A 395 -34.56 18.48 9.39
N LYS A 396 -33.62 19.05 10.14
CA LYS A 396 -32.19 19.14 9.71
C LYS A 396 -31.43 17.95 10.25
N ILE A 397 -30.71 17.28 9.38
CA ILE A 397 -29.87 16.16 9.73
C ILE A 397 -28.46 16.32 9.09
N VAL A 398 -27.50 15.57 9.59
CA VAL A 398 -26.19 15.40 8.95
C VAL A 398 -26.04 13.93 8.61
N HIS A 399 -25.68 13.64 7.39
CA HIS A 399 -25.50 12.26 6.93
C HIS A 399 -24.23 12.11 6.08
N GLN A 400 -23.78 10.89 5.90
CA GLN A 400 -22.68 10.57 4.97
C GLN A 400 -23.21 10.65 3.55
N TYR A 401 -22.59 11.51 2.72
CA TYR A 401 -22.99 11.72 1.33
C TYR A 401 -21.80 11.57 0.37
N PRO A 402 -21.98 11.02 -0.83
CA PRO A 402 -20.89 10.88 -1.79
C PRO A 402 -20.49 12.23 -2.40
N HIS A 403 -19.18 12.47 -2.41
CA HIS A 403 -18.54 13.65 -2.98
C HIS A 403 -17.58 13.25 -4.09
N CYS A 404 -17.38 14.12 -5.05
CA CYS A 404 -16.38 13.93 -6.09
C CYS A 404 -14.96 13.95 -5.50
N TRP A 405 -14.17 12.92 -5.73
CA TRP A 405 -12.83 12.79 -5.21
C TRP A 405 -11.84 13.92 -5.62
N ARG A 406 -12.25 14.76 -6.60
CA ARG A 406 -11.40 15.83 -7.16
C ARG A 406 -11.81 17.23 -6.78
N CYS A 407 -13.08 17.57 -6.92
CA CYS A 407 -13.57 18.90 -6.53
C CYS A 407 -14.07 18.92 -5.08
N HIS A 408 -14.22 17.75 -4.45
CA HIS A 408 -14.72 17.54 -3.08
C HIS A 408 -16.13 18.12 -2.84
N LYS A 409 -16.92 18.28 -3.92
CA LYS A 409 -18.29 18.74 -3.84
C LYS A 409 -19.25 17.56 -3.91
N PRO A 410 -20.45 17.69 -3.34
CA PRO A 410 -21.50 16.67 -3.45
C PRO A 410 -21.78 16.30 -4.90
N ILE A 411 -21.95 15.01 -5.16
CA ILE A 411 -22.36 14.48 -6.46
C ILE A 411 -23.88 14.32 -6.51
N ILE A 412 -24.41 14.07 -7.68
CA ILE A 412 -25.81 13.67 -7.86
C ILE A 412 -25.88 12.30 -8.55
N PHE A 413 -26.97 11.58 -8.34
CA PHE A 413 -27.32 10.48 -9.24
C PHE A 413 -28.11 11.06 -10.41
N ARG A 414 -27.70 10.75 -11.65
CA ARG A 414 -28.34 11.26 -12.86
C ARG A 414 -28.39 10.17 -13.94
N ALA A 415 -29.58 9.81 -14.37
CA ALA A 415 -29.71 8.92 -15.52
C ALA A 415 -29.26 9.66 -16.78
N THR A 416 -28.30 9.07 -17.45
CA THR A 416 -27.73 9.59 -18.69
C THR A 416 -27.25 8.43 -19.57
N SER A 417 -27.27 8.63 -20.88
CA SER A 417 -26.82 7.62 -21.83
C SER A 417 -25.30 7.51 -21.76
N GLN A 418 -24.80 6.36 -21.30
CA GLN A 418 -23.39 6.09 -21.07
C GLN A 418 -23.00 4.76 -21.69
N TRP A 419 -21.68 4.55 -21.84
CA TRP A 419 -21.12 3.25 -22.15
C TRP A 419 -20.81 2.49 -20.87
N PHE A 420 -21.24 1.25 -20.81
CA PHE A 420 -21.05 0.35 -19.66
C PHE A 420 -20.34 -0.94 -20.07
N CYS A 421 -19.58 -1.46 -19.12
CA CYS A 421 -19.21 -2.86 -19.12
C CYS A 421 -20.15 -3.64 -18.20
N SER A 422 -20.85 -4.62 -18.76
CA SER A 422 -21.72 -5.54 -18.00
C SER A 422 -20.83 -6.46 -17.14
N VAL A 423 -20.77 -6.16 -15.83
CA VAL A 423 -19.99 -6.97 -14.88
C VAL A 423 -20.76 -8.23 -14.51
N ASP A 424 -22.07 -8.18 -14.47
CA ASP A 424 -22.93 -9.31 -14.08
C ASP A 424 -22.72 -10.53 -14.98
N ASP A 425 -22.40 -10.34 -16.26
CA ASP A 425 -22.21 -11.43 -17.22
C ASP A 425 -21.00 -12.33 -16.91
N PHE A 426 -19.98 -11.81 -16.23
CA PHE A 426 -18.76 -12.53 -15.89
C PHE A 426 -18.35 -12.42 -14.40
N LYS A 427 -19.23 -11.91 -13.56
CA LYS A 427 -19.01 -11.73 -12.12
C LYS A 427 -18.55 -13.00 -11.41
N GLU A 428 -19.24 -14.14 -11.69
CA GLU A 428 -18.87 -15.43 -11.11
C GLU A 428 -17.49 -15.91 -11.58
N ALA A 429 -17.14 -15.66 -12.83
CA ALA A 429 -15.82 -15.98 -13.37
C ALA A 429 -14.73 -15.10 -12.72
N ALA A 430 -15.04 -13.82 -12.46
CA ALA A 430 -14.11 -12.92 -11.79
C ALA A 430 -13.86 -13.32 -10.32
N VAL A 431 -14.92 -13.74 -9.60
CA VAL A 431 -14.78 -14.31 -8.25
C VAL A 431 -13.96 -15.59 -8.29
N ALA A 432 -14.27 -16.52 -9.20
CA ALA A 432 -13.53 -17.78 -9.35
C ALA A 432 -12.05 -17.55 -9.66
N ALA A 433 -11.72 -16.55 -10.48
CA ALA A 433 -10.32 -16.22 -10.81
C ALA A 433 -9.49 -15.76 -9.59
N THR A 434 -10.12 -15.35 -8.48
CA THR A 434 -9.43 -14.98 -7.25
C THR A 434 -9.02 -16.17 -6.38
N GLU A 435 -9.59 -17.37 -6.64
CA GLU A 435 -9.35 -18.57 -5.81
C GLU A 435 -7.89 -19.04 -5.86
N ASP A 436 -7.27 -18.99 -7.03
CA ASP A 436 -5.88 -19.41 -7.26
C ASP A 436 -4.85 -18.32 -6.90
N VAL A 437 -5.30 -17.16 -6.43
CA VAL A 437 -4.41 -16.03 -6.04
C VAL A 437 -4.03 -16.16 -4.58
N GLN A 438 -2.76 -15.92 -4.27
CA GLN A 438 -2.27 -15.82 -2.90
C GLN A 438 -2.42 -14.36 -2.39
N TRP A 439 -2.94 -14.19 -1.19
CA TRP A 439 -3.27 -12.89 -0.63
C TRP A 439 -2.46 -12.61 0.64
N TYR A 440 -1.80 -11.45 0.67
CA TYR A 440 -1.03 -10.92 1.79
C TYR A 440 -1.54 -9.53 2.15
N PRO A 441 -2.31 -9.37 3.28
CA PRO A 441 -2.80 -10.42 4.18
C PRO A 441 -3.97 -11.24 3.61
N ALA A 442 -4.25 -12.39 4.22
CA ALA A 442 -5.24 -13.37 3.71
C ALA A 442 -6.68 -12.80 3.57
N TRP A 443 -7.08 -11.86 4.43
CA TRP A 443 -8.40 -11.20 4.37
C TRP A 443 -8.67 -10.47 3.04
N GLY A 444 -7.61 -10.17 2.30
CA GLY A 444 -7.72 -9.51 0.99
C GLY A 444 -8.57 -10.27 -0.02
N LYS A 445 -8.59 -11.61 0.05
CA LYS A 445 -9.44 -12.44 -0.79
C LYS A 445 -10.91 -12.16 -0.58
N ASP A 446 -11.37 -12.26 0.67
CA ASP A 446 -12.78 -12.05 1.02
C ASP A 446 -13.23 -10.64 0.65
N ARG A 447 -12.37 -9.65 0.91
CA ARG A 447 -12.64 -8.26 0.54
C ARG A 447 -12.80 -8.08 -0.98
N MET A 448 -11.91 -8.66 -1.79
CA MET A 448 -12.02 -8.59 -3.25
C MET A 448 -13.29 -9.26 -3.75
N GLN A 449 -13.59 -10.46 -3.25
CA GLN A 449 -14.77 -11.22 -3.66
C GLN A 449 -16.07 -10.48 -3.31
N SER A 450 -16.21 -9.94 -2.08
CA SER A 450 -17.37 -9.14 -1.69
C SER A 450 -17.54 -7.92 -2.59
N MET A 451 -16.47 -7.19 -2.87
CA MET A 451 -16.52 -6.01 -3.74
C MET A 451 -16.89 -6.34 -5.18
N ILE A 452 -16.50 -7.50 -5.71
CA ILE A 452 -16.91 -7.94 -7.04
C ILE A 452 -18.38 -8.35 -7.03
N GLN A 453 -18.83 -9.09 -6.01
CA GLN A 453 -20.22 -9.55 -5.88
C GLN A 453 -21.22 -8.40 -5.78
N GLU A 454 -20.87 -7.34 -5.07
CA GLU A 454 -21.72 -6.14 -4.89
C GLU A 454 -21.60 -5.14 -6.05
N ARG A 455 -20.63 -5.34 -6.96
CA ARG A 455 -20.36 -4.37 -8.00
C ARG A 455 -21.50 -4.30 -9.02
N ALA A 456 -21.98 -3.09 -9.28
CA ALA A 456 -22.82 -2.76 -10.41
C ALA A 456 -22.00 -2.72 -11.73
N ASP A 457 -22.69 -2.59 -12.87
CA ASP A 457 -22.06 -2.38 -14.16
C ASP A 457 -21.08 -1.19 -14.13
N TRP A 458 -19.95 -1.37 -14.77
CA TRP A 458 -18.90 -0.35 -14.79
C TRP A 458 -19.19 0.71 -15.86
N CYS A 459 -19.53 1.94 -15.46
CA CYS A 459 -19.65 3.07 -16.36
C CYS A 459 -18.25 3.45 -16.89
N ILE A 460 -17.98 3.13 -18.16
CA ILE A 460 -16.67 3.34 -18.79
C ILE A 460 -16.53 4.75 -19.37
N SER A 461 -17.62 5.36 -19.86
CA SER A 461 -17.54 6.64 -20.55
C SER A 461 -17.36 7.85 -19.63
N ARG A 462 -16.55 8.80 -20.07
CA ARG A 462 -16.31 10.09 -19.40
C ARG A 462 -16.45 11.22 -20.42
N GLN A 463 -17.17 12.28 -20.05
CA GLN A 463 -17.42 13.48 -20.85
C GLN A 463 -16.24 14.45 -20.73
N ARG A 464 -15.03 13.95 -21.06
CA ARG A 464 -13.76 14.69 -20.99
C ARG A 464 -13.02 14.58 -22.29
N LYS A 465 -11.90 15.34 -22.42
CA LYS A 465 -11.08 15.36 -23.64
C LYS A 465 -9.69 14.75 -23.47
N TRP A 466 -9.20 14.65 -22.23
CA TRP A 466 -7.89 14.08 -21.93
C TRP A 466 -8.00 12.63 -21.47
N GLY A 467 -7.90 11.71 -22.42
CA GLY A 467 -7.96 10.27 -22.26
C GLY A 467 -8.03 9.56 -23.58
N VAL A 468 -8.16 8.24 -23.56
CA VAL A 468 -8.31 7.40 -24.75
C VAL A 468 -9.77 7.40 -25.20
N PRO A 469 -10.09 7.82 -26.42
CA PRO A 469 -11.47 7.84 -26.91
C PRO A 469 -12.07 6.44 -27.02
N ILE A 470 -13.38 6.34 -26.81
CA ILE A 470 -14.13 5.10 -27.06
C ILE A 470 -14.25 4.90 -28.58
N PRO A 471 -13.73 3.77 -29.13
CA PRO A 471 -13.59 3.59 -30.59
C PRO A 471 -14.90 3.12 -31.26
N VAL A 472 -15.97 3.87 -31.08
CA VAL A 472 -17.32 3.56 -31.60
C VAL A 472 -17.78 4.64 -32.55
N PHE A 473 -18.57 4.26 -33.56
CA PHE A 473 -19.17 5.14 -34.54
C PHE A 473 -20.69 5.11 -34.47
N TYR A 474 -21.32 6.15 -34.98
CA TYR A 474 -22.75 6.27 -35.14
C TYR A 474 -23.10 6.51 -36.60
N CYS A 475 -24.16 5.85 -37.05
CA CYS A 475 -24.74 6.13 -38.37
C CYS A 475 -25.76 7.27 -38.24
N LYS A 476 -25.56 8.41 -38.97
CA LYS A 476 -26.49 9.55 -38.94
C LYS A 476 -27.87 9.21 -39.52
N ASP A 477 -27.94 8.25 -40.45
CA ASP A 477 -29.18 7.89 -41.14
C ASP A 477 -30.12 7.08 -40.27
N CYS A 478 -29.60 6.13 -39.48
CA CYS A 478 -30.41 5.29 -38.60
C CYS A 478 -30.24 5.54 -37.09
N GLY A 479 -29.31 6.44 -36.72
CA GLY A 479 -29.06 6.80 -35.33
C GLY A 479 -28.42 5.71 -34.46
N LYS A 480 -28.08 4.53 -35.04
CA LYS A 480 -27.57 3.41 -34.25
C LYS A 480 -26.06 3.48 -34.11
N GLU A 481 -25.61 3.01 -32.94
CA GLU A 481 -24.19 2.76 -32.66
C GLU A 481 -23.65 1.57 -33.46
N ILE A 482 -22.37 1.65 -33.83
CA ILE A 482 -21.65 0.63 -34.57
C ILE A 482 -20.54 0.10 -33.68
N VAL A 483 -20.81 -1.03 -33.05
CA VAL A 483 -19.87 -1.77 -32.19
C VAL A 483 -19.30 -2.93 -33.03
N ASP A 484 -18.16 -2.68 -33.65
CA ASP A 484 -17.54 -3.63 -34.58
C ASP A 484 -16.07 -3.86 -34.23
N LYS A 485 -15.69 -5.11 -33.96
CA LYS A 485 -14.34 -5.51 -33.54
C LYS A 485 -13.29 -5.13 -34.59
N ASP A 486 -13.56 -5.37 -35.86
CA ASP A 486 -12.58 -5.15 -36.94
C ASP A 486 -12.32 -3.65 -37.13
N LEU A 487 -13.36 -2.81 -37.00
CA LEU A 487 -13.19 -1.36 -36.97
C LEU A 487 -12.38 -0.90 -35.76
N MET A 488 -12.66 -1.42 -34.58
CA MET A 488 -11.91 -1.09 -33.37
C MET A 488 -10.43 -1.49 -33.50
N LEU A 489 -10.15 -2.66 -34.08
CA LEU A 489 -8.77 -3.10 -34.36
C LEU A 489 -8.09 -2.24 -35.43
N ARG A 490 -8.86 -1.68 -36.38
CA ARG A 490 -8.32 -0.68 -37.30
C ARG A 490 -7.98 0.64 -36.61
N VAL A 491 -8.84 1.10 -35.71
CA VAL A 491 -8.57 2.28 -34.87
C VAL A 491 -7.33 2.05 -34.00
N SER A 492 -7.19 0.86 -33.39
CA SER A 492 -6.03 0.53 -32.56
C SER A 492 -4.71 0.68 -33.33
N LYS A 493 -4.65 0.20 -34.58
CA LYS A 493 -3.47 0.34 -35.45
C LYS A 493 -3.15 1.80 -35.76
N ILE A 494 -4.17 2.64 -35.98
CA ILE A 494 -3.99 4.06 -36.19
C ILE A 494 -3.44 4.73 -34.94
N PHE A 495 -3.96 4.40 -33.76
CA PHE A 495 -3.45 4.88 -32.48
C PHE A 495 -2.00 4.43 -32.24
N GLY A 496 -1.64 3.20 -32.62
CA GLY A 496 -0.25 2.73 -32.55
C GLY A 496 0.72 3.51 -33.45
N GLN A 497 0.23 4.13 -34.51
CA GLN A 497 1.04 4.94 -35.43
C GLN A 497 1.05 6.42 -35.06
N GLU A 498 -0.11 7.02 -34.78
CA GLU A 498 -0.34 8.44 -34.64
C GLU A 498 -0.63 8.88 -33.20
N GLY A 499 -1.09 7.96 -32.33
CA GLY A 499 -1.62 8.22 -31.00
C GLY A 499 -3.10 8.56 -31.03
N SER A 500 -3.74 8.58 -29.87
CA SER A 500 -5.17 8.85 -29.73
C SER A 500 -5.58 10.28 -30.14
N ASP A 501 -4.63 11.21 -30.32
CA ASP A 501 -4.89 12.54 -30.88
C ASP A 501 -5.48 12.47 -32.29
N ALA A 502 -5.17 11.40 -33.06
CA ALA A 502 -5.77 11.15 -34.35
C ALA A 502 -7.31 11.18 -34.35
N TRP A 503 -7.92 10.71 -33.25
CA TRP A 503 -9.39 10.71 -33.09
C TRP A 503 -9.97 12.13 -33.09
N PHE A 504 -9.24 13.09 -32.58
CA PHE A 504 -9.67 14.49 -32.53
C PHE A 504 -9.22 15.30 -33.78
N ALA A 505 -8.20 14.80 -34.46
CA ALA A 505 -7.65 15.47 -35.63
C ALA A 505 -8.38 15.15 -36.93
N HIS A 506 -8.99 13.98 -37.07
CA HIS A 506 -9.59 13.48 -38.31
C HIS A 506 -11.08 13.23 -38.18
N GLU A 507 -11.81 13.24 -39.29
CA GLU A 507 -13.23 12.89 -39.36
C GLU A 507 -13.44 11.38 -39.33
N ALA A 508 -14.69 10.90 -39.11
CA ALA A 508 -15.02 9.49 -38.99
C ALA A 508 -14.54 8.65 -40.17
N GLU A 509 -14.64 9.18 -41.38
CA GLU A 509 -14.27 8.53 -42.65
C GLU A 509 -12.79 8.12 -42.72
N TYR A 510 -11.90 8.80 -42.00
CA TYR A 510 -10.49 8.44 -41.90
C TYR A 510 -10.26 7.05 -41.26
N PHE A 511 -11.09 6.71 -40.34
CA PHE A 511 -10.99 5.46 -39.60
C PHE A 511 -11.75 4.30 -40.27
N LEU A 512 -12.70 4.60 -41.16
CA LEU A 512 -13.51 3.62 -41.84
C LEU A 512 -12.83 3.10 -43.13
N PRO A 513 -13.07 1.84 -43.53
CA PRO A 513 -12.70 1.39 -44.90
C PRO A 513 -13.43 2.20 -45.98
N GLU A 514 -12.82 2.35 -47.17
CA GLU A 514 -13.40 3.12 -48.27
C GLU A 514 -14.81 2.69 -48.69
N ASP A 515 -15.10 1.38 -48.64
CA ASP A 515 -16.39 0.81 -49.03
C ASP A 515 -17.28 0.48 -47.80
N TYR A 516 -17.03 1.10 -46.68
CA TYR A 516 -17.76 0.77 -45.43
C TYR A 516 -19.24 1.08 -45.57
N LYS A 517 -20.06 0.14 -45.06
CA LYS A 517 -21.54 0.26 -45.02
C LYS A 517 -22.04 0.03 -43.64
N CYS A 518 -22.96 0.89 -43.18
CA CYS A 518 -23.63 0.70 -41.91
C CYS A 518 -24.26 -0.71 -41.86
N PRO A 519 -23.93 -1.51 -40.83
CA PRO A 519 -24.47 -2.86 -40.70
C PRO A 519 -25.99 -2.89 -40.45
N HIS A 520 -26.56 -1.76 -40.01
CA HIS A 520 -27.99 -1.67 -39.67
C HIS A 520 -28.88 -1.18 -40.81
N CYS A 521 -28.41 -0.23 -41.62
CA CYS A 521 -29.22 0.37 -42.68
C CYS A 521 -28.57 0.42 -44.04
N GLY A 522 -27.31 0.02 -44.18
CA GLY A 522 -26.56 0.04 -45.45
C GLY A 522 -26.07 1.40 -45.93
N ALA A 523 -26.21 2.46 -45.14
CA ALA A 523 -25.67 3.78 -45.44
C ALA A 523 -24.14 3.74 -45.65
N GLN A 524 -23.63 4.49 -46.63
CA GLN A 524 -22.19 4.52 -46.98
C GLN A 524 -21.52 5.85 -46.59
N LYS A 525 -22.24 6.79 -46.05
CA LYS A 525 -21.75 8.13 -45.63
C LYS A 525 -22.52 8.60 -44.39
N GLY A 526 -22.00 9.63 -43.75
CA GLY A 526 -22.68 10.24 -42.64
C GLY A 526 -22.45 9.45 -41.35
N PHE A 527 -21.20 9.19 -41.02
CA PHE A 527 -20.81 8.60 -39.77
C PHE A 527 -20.32 9.68 -38.81
N GLU A 528 -20.56 9.43 -37.51
CA GLU A 528 -20.03 10.23 -36.42
C GLU A 528 -19.20 9.37 -35.51
N LYS A 529 -18.19 9.94 -34.86
CA LYS A 529 -17.38 9.27 -33.84
C LYS A 529 -17.99 9.53 -32.45
N GLU A 530 -17.80 8.58 -31.54
CA GLU A 530 -18.07 8.82 -30.13
C GLU A 530 -17.19 9.97 -29.61
N SER A 531 -17.76 10.81 -28.77
CA SER A 531 -17.09 11.99 -28.20
C SER A 531 -16.50 11.76 -26.82
N ASP A 532 -16.97 10.71 -26.14
CA ASP A 532 -16.55 10.35 -24.81
C ASP A 532 -15.22 9.58 -24.83
N ILE A 533 -14.47 9.74 -23.76
CA ILE A 533 -13.23 8.99 -23.51
C ILE A 533 -13.50 7.84 -22.53
N MET A 534 -12.59 6.89 -22.49
CA MET A 534 -12.61 5.81 -21.50
C MET A 534 -12.29 6.33 -20.10
N ASP A 535 -12.82 5.66 -19.10
CA ASP A 535 -12.41 5.78 -17.69
C ASP A 535 -10.92 5.50 -17.54
N VAL A 536 -10.20 6.35 -16.81
CA VAL A 536 -8.77 6.18 -16.54
C VAL A 536 -8.44 4.83 -15.87
N TRP A 537 -9.38 4.27 -15.11
CA TRP A 537 -9.21 2.92 -14.55
C TRP A 537 -9.20 1.81 -15.61
N PHE A 538 -9.72 2.08 -16.81
CA PHE A 538 -9.57 1.18 -17.94
C PHE A 538 -8.15 1.23 -18.52
N ASP A 539 -7.52 2.40 -18.53
CA ASP A 539 -6.13 2.58 -18.96
C ASP A 539 -5.21 1.73 -18.07
N SER A 540 -5.16 2.04 -16.77
CA SER A 540 -4.33 1.29 -15.82
C SER A 540 -4.74 -0.19 -15.72
N GLY A 541 -6.04 -0.50 -15.81
CA GLY A 541 -6.57 -1.85 -15.82
C GLY A 541 -6.08 -2.69 -17.01
N SER A 542 -5.78 -2.06 -18.15
CA SER A 542 -5.26 -2.72 -19.34
C SER A 542 -3.74 -2.97 -19.32
N SER A 543 -3.03 -2.46 -18.29
CA SER A 543 -1.57 -2.53 -18.21
C SER A 543 -1.01 -3.95 -18.27
N HIS A 544 -1.73 -4.95 -17.75
CA HIS A 544 -1.33 -6.34 -17.84
C HIS A 544 -1.22 -6.84 -19.29
N ALA A 545 -2.06 -6.33 -20.20
CA ALA A 545 -2.01 -6.67 -21.63
C ALA A 545 -1.00 -5.78 -22.37
N ALA A 546 -1.01 -4.48 -22.09
CA ALA A 546 -0.18 -3.49 -22.78
C ALA A 546 1.32 -3.54 -22.36
N VAL A 547 1.65 -4.11 -21.21
CA VAL A 547 3.01 -4.17 -20.70
C VAL A 547 3.52 -5.60 -20.59
N LEU A 548 2.86 -6.45 -19.78
CA LEU A 548 3.37 -7.78 -19.47
C LEU A 548 3.41 -8.70 -20.69
N LYS A 549 2.44 -8.59 -21.61
CA LYS A 549 2.38 -9.41 -22.83
C LYS A 549 3.22 -8.85 -23.96
N GLN A 550 3.57 -7.55 -23.93
CA GLN A 550 4.27 -6.89 -25.03
C GLN A 550 5.79 -6.88 -24.87
N ARG A 551 6.29 -6.96 -23.65
CA ARG A 551 7.73 -6.96 -23.39
C ARG A 551 8.27 -8.38 -23.26
N PRO A 552 9.16 -8.85 -24.16
CA PRO A 552 9.58 -10.25 -24.21
C PRO A 552 10.36 -10.74 -22.99
N TYR A 553 10.89 -9.81 -22.18
CA TYR A 553 11.62 -10.11 -20.93
C TYR A 553 10.71 -10.10 -19.70
N LEU A 554 9.41 -9.88 -19.87
CA LEU A 554 8.39 -10.02 -18.83
C LEU A 554 7.59 -11.29 -19.05
N LYS A 555 6.71 -11.60 -18.13
CA LYS A 555 5.75 -12.71 -18.26
C LYS A 555 4.35 -12.29 -17.83
N TRP A 556 3.37 -12.99 -18.34
CA TRP A 556 1.99 -12.88 -17.95
C TRP A 556 1.45 -14.26 -17.53
N PRO A 557 0.68 -14.37 -16.42
CA PRO A 557 0.41 -13.35 -15.41
C PRO A 557 1.66 -12.94 -14.62
N ALA A 558 1.61 -11.75 -14.01
CA ALA A 558 2.65 -11.31 -13.07
C ALA A 558 2.71 -12.23 -11.84
N ASP A 559 3.88 -12.33 -11.20
CA ASP A 559 3.97 -13.06 -9.94
C ASP A 559 3.36 -12.26 -8.78
N VAL A 560 3.51 -10.93 -8.77
CA VAL A 560 3.06 -10.06 -7.68
C VAL A 560 2.51 -8.74 -8.19
N TYR A 561 1.37 -8.31 -7.61
CA TYR A 561 0.91 -6.92 -7.54
C TYR A 561 1.01 -6.45 -6.08
N LEU A 562 1.51 -5.25 -5.84
CA LEU A 562 1.61 -4.66 -4.51
C LEU A 562 1.10 -3.22 -4.53
N GLU A 563 0.02 -2.92 -3.79
CA GLU A 563 -0.51 -1.56 -3.65
C GLU A 563 -1.20 -1.36 -2.29
N GLY A 564 -1.73 -0.13 -2.07
CA GLY A 564 -2.54 0.20 -0.91
C GLY A 564 -3.92 -0.48 -0.90
N ALA A 565 -4.54 -0.51 0.27
CA ALA A 565 -5.85 -1.13 0.48
C ALA A 565 -7.00 -0.45 -0.28
N ASP A 566 -6.81 0.78 -0.76
CA ASP A 566 -7.75 1.49 -1.64
C ASP A 566 -7.84 0.86 -3.04
N GLN A 567 -6.79 0.14 -3.47
CA GLN A 567 -6.73 -0.43 -4.81
C GLN A 567 -7.61 -1.68 -5.02
N TYR A 568 -8.27 -2.16 -3.98
CA TYR A 568 -9.35 -3.15 -4.14
C TYR A 568 -10.54 -2.61 -4.97
N ARG A 569 -10.78 -1.30 -4.91
CA ARG A 569 -11.76 -0.61 -5.78
C ARG A 569 -11.13 0.07 -7.00
N GLY A 570 -9.82 0.08 -7.09
CA GLY A 570 -9.04 0.69 -8.17
C GLY A 570 -8.37 -0.35 -9.06
N TRP A 571 -7.05 -0.28 -9.14
CA TRP A 571 -6.23 -1.03 -10.08
C TRP A 571 -6.28 -2.56 -9.93
N PHE A 572 -6.34 -3.10 -8.71
CA PHE A 572 -6.48 -4.55 -8.53
C PHE A 572 -7.76 -5.06 -9.20
N GLN A 573 -8.85 -4.36 -9.00
CA GLN A 573 -10.14 -4.75 -9.53
C GLN A 573 -10.22 -4.49 -11.04
N SER A 574 -9.81 -3.32 -11.54
CA SER A 574 -9.86 -3.01 -12.97
C SER A 574 -8.97 -3.94 -13.81
N SER A 575 -7.76 -4.29 -13.30
CA SER A 575 -6.90 -5.29 -13.94
C SER A 575 -7.55 -6.68 -13.99
N LEU A 576 -8.20 -7.10 -12.91
CA LEU A 576 -8.89 -8.38 -12.86
C LEU A 576 -10.07 -8.41 -13.83
N LEU A 577 -10.92 -7.37 -13.79
CA LEU A 577 -12.13 -7.30 -14.62
C LEU A 577 -11.80 -7.24 -16.11
N THR A 578 -10.82 -6.43 -16.53
CA THR A 578 -10.40 -6.36 -17.95
C THR A 578 -9.81 -7.68 -18.45
N SER A 579 -9.08 -8.40 -17.60
CA SER A 579 -8.53 -9.71 -17.93
C SER A 579 -9.64 -10.76 -18.10
N VAL A 580 -10.55 -10.86 -17.11
CA VAL A 580 -11.61 -11.87 -17.11
C VAL A 580 -12.65 -11.59 -18.20
N ALA A 581 -13.06 -10.33 -18.37
CA ALA A 581 -13.95 -9.92 -19.46
C ALA A 581 -13.36 -10.14 -20.86
N ALA A 582 -12.04 -10.24 -20.97
CA ALA A 582 -11.35 -10.67 -22.20
C ALA A 582 -11.17 -12.20 -22.29
N GLY A 583 -11.78 -12.97 -21.42
CA GLY A 583 -11.72 -14.45 -21.39
C GLY A 583 -10.40 -15.02 -20.86
N GLN A 584 -9.66 -14.25 -20.05
CA GLN A 584 -8.38 -14.64 -19.47
C GLN A 584 -8.49 -14.87 -17.95
N PRO A 585 -7.58 -15.63 -17.31
CA PRO A 585 -7.53 -15.74 -15.85
C PRO A 585 -7.06 -14.42 -15.18
N ALA A 586 -6.93 -14.44 -13.84
CA ALA A 586 -6.37 -13.31 -13.11
C ALA A 586 -4.97 -12.93 -13.66
N PRO A 587 -4.67 -11.63 -13.85
CA PRO A 587 -3.40 -11.18 -14.42
C PRO A 587 -2.25 -11.20 -13.42
N PHE A 588 -2.48 -11.68 -12.22
CA PHE A 588 -1.53 -11.78 -11.10
C PHE A 588 -1.71 -13.07 -10.32
N LYS A 589 -0.61 -13.55 -9.72
CA LYS A 589 -0.60 -14.76 -8.86
C LYS A 589 -0.67 -14.44 -7.39
N GLN A 590 -0.15 -13.28 -7.00
CA GLN A 590 -0.12 -12.82 -5.61
C GLN A 590 -0.53 -11.36 -5.52
N ILE A 591 -1.27 -11.03 -4.46
CA ILE A 591 -1.60 -9.64 -4.08
C ILE A 591 -1.02 -9.37 -2.71
N ILE A 592 -0.23 -8.30 -2.63
CA ILE A 592 0.27 -7.75 -1.37
C ILE A 592 -0.39 -6.40 -1.15
N THR A 593 -0.95 -6.21 0.04
CA THR A 593 -1.68 -4.99 0.38
C THR A 593 -1.03 -4.29 1.55
N HIS A 594 -0.78 -2.98 1.41
CA HIS A 594 -0.34 -2.14 2.52
C HIS A 594 -1.44 -1.20 3.01
N GLY A 595 -1.35 -0.80 4.29
CA GLY A 595 -2.21 0.21 4.89
C GLY A 595 -1.84 1.63 4.49
N TRP A 596 -2.44 2.60 5.16
CA TRP A 596 -2.19 4.02 4.95
C TRP A 596 -1.00 4.51 5.78
N THR A 597 -0.36 5.56 5.31
CA THR A 597 0.60 6.30 6.10
C THR A 597 -0.14 7.37 6.91
N VAL A 598 0.06 7.37 8.24
CA VAL A 598 -0.60 8.27 9.19
C VAL A 598 0.43 9.01 10.03
N ASP A 599 0.05 10.12 10.65
CA ASP A 599 0.94 10.85 11.54
C ASP A 599 1.24 10.08 12.84
N GLY A 600 2.08 10.63 13.71
CA GLY A 600 2.46 10.00 14.97
C GLY A 600 1.29 9.71 15.92
N GLU A 601 0.16 10.42 15.77
CA GLU A 601 -1.07 10.21 16.54
C GLU A 601 -2.03 9.21 15.86
N GLY A 602 -1.73 8.75 14.65
CA GLY A 602 -2.58 7.84 13.87
C GLY A 602 -3.65 8.54 13.04
N LYS A 603 -3.52 9.85 12.79
CA LYS A 603 -4.44 10.62 11.97
C LYS A 603 -3.98 10.64 10.51
N LYS A 604 -4.94 10.65 9.59
CA LYS A 604 -4.66 10.82 8.15
C LYS A 604 -3.88 12.11 7.92
N MET A 605 -2.79 12.02 7.16
CA MET A 605 -2.00 13.19 6.80
C MET A 605 -2.64 13.95 5.64
N SER A 606 -2.71 15.28 5.77
CA SER A 606 -3.15 16.15 4.68
C SER A 606 -2.44 17.51 4.73
N LYS A 607 -2.31 18.16 3.57
CA LYS A 607 -1.74 19.52 3.48
C LYS A 607 -2.60 20.54 4.23
N SER A 608 -3.92 20.35 4.26
CA SER A 608 -4.87 21.24 4.94
C SER A 608 -4.75 21.18 6.48
N MET A 609 -4.39 20.01 7.02
CA MET A 609 -4.17 19.82 8.46
C MET A 609 -2.75 20.22 8.91
N GLY A 610 -1.83 20.44 7.96
CA GLY A 610 -0.44 20.80 8.27
C GLY A 610 0.38 19.68 8.93
N ASN A 611 -0.13 18.44 8.94
CA ASN A 611 0.53 17.27 9.53
C ASN A 611 1.23 16.38 8.49
N GLY A 612 1.27 16.80 7.21
CA GLY A 612 1.95 16.07 6.14
C GLY A 612 3.47 16.12 6.30
N ILE A 613 4.12 14.99 6.06
CA ILE A 613 5.59 14.87 6.02
C ILE A 613 5.99 14.61 4.56
N ASP A 614 6.86 15.48 4.02
CA ASP A 614 7.37 15.31 2.67
C ASP A 614 8.54 14.31 2.67
N PRO A 615 8.55 13.31 1.78
CA PRO A 615 9.69 12.39 1.64
C PRO A 615 11.02 13.11 1.38
N ALA A 616 11.02 14.21 0.63
CA ALA A 616 12.22 14.98 0.35
C ALA A 616 12.82 15.59 1.63
N ASP A 617 12.00 16.07 2.57
CA ASP A 617 12.45 16.60 3.84
C ASP A 617 13.14 15.51 4.70
N ILE A 618 12.56 14.29 4.71
CA ILE A 618 13.15 13.14 5.42
C ILE A 618 14.51 12.80 4.80
N ILE A 619 14.56 12.68 3.48
CA ILE A 619 15.78 12.30 2.76
C ILE A 619 16.88 13.36 2.95
N ASN A 620 16.52 14.64 2.90
CA ASN A 620 17.47 15.74 3.09
C ASN A 620 18.00 15.83 4.53
N GLN A 621 17.21 15.40 5.51
CA GLN A 621 17.62 15.44 6.93
C GLN A 621 18.31 14.14 7.37
N TYR A 622 17.78 12.98 6.98
CA TYR A 622 18.21 11.67 7.51
C TYR A 622 18.86 10.77 6.46
N GLY A 623 18.55 10.95 5.17
CA GLY A 623 18.92 10.06 4.07
C GLY A 623 17.83 9.06 3.70
N ALA A 624 17.92 8.50 2.50
CA ALA A 624 16.98 7.52 1.97
C ALA A 624 17.03 6.19 2.73
N ASP A 625 18.22 5.73 3.15
CA ASP A 625 18.35 4.48 3.93
C ASP A 625 17.59 4.52 5.26
N ILE A 626 17.45 5.70 5.91
CA ILE A 626 16.63 5.82 7.12
C ILE A 626 15.14 5.70 6.80
N LEU A 627 14.68 6.27 5.68
CA LEU A 627 13.31 6.12 5.22
C LEU A 627 13.03 4.65 4.84
N ARG A 628 13.95 3.99 4.14
CA ARG A 628 13.86 2.57 3.82
C ARG A 628 13.83 1.70 5.07
N LEU A 629 14.63 2.03 6.08
CA LEU A 629 14.61 1.33 7.38
C LEU A 629 13.29 1.55 8.12
N TRP A 630 12.67 2.74 8.01
CA TRP A 630 11.34 2.99 8.55
C TRP A 630 10.31 2.05 7.92
N VAL A 631 10.31 1.94 6.59
CA VAL A 631 9.40 1.03 5.87
C VAL A 631 9.62 -0.42 6.30
N ALA A 632 10.89 -0.86 6.34
CA ALA A 632 11.24 -2.23 6.71
C ALA A 632 10.92 -2.59 8.17
N SER A 633 10.99 -1.61 9.08
CA SER A 633 10.75 -1.83 10.52
C SER A 633 9.28 -1.76 10.93
N SER A 634 8.40 -1.40 10.00
CA SER A 634 6.96 -1.24 10.24
C SER A 634 6.18 -2.47 9.78
N ASP A 635 5.13 -2.83 10.53
CA ASP A 635 4.10 -3.74 10.02
C ASP A 635 3.20 -2.96 9.06
N TYR A 636 3.51 -3.03 7.77
CA TYR A 636 2.85 -2.26 6.73
C TYR A 636 1.49 -2.82 6.31
N HIS A 637 1.08 -4.00 6.79
CA HIS A 637 -0.26 -4.54 6.54
C HIS A 637 -1.36 -3.76 7.27
N ALA A 638 -0.99 -3.00 8.29
CA ALA A 638 -1.83 -2.02 8.99
C ALA A 638 -1.41 -0.59 8.64
N ASP A 639 -2.09 0.41 9.19
CA ASP A 639 -1.72 1.81 9.03
C ASP A 639 -0.37 2.11 9.69
N VAL A 640 0.53 2.71 8.93
CA VAL A 640 1.92 2.94 9.31
C VAL A 640 2.12 4.36 9.82
N ARG A 641 2.54 4.48 11.07
CA ARG A 641 2.84 5.78 11.69
C ARG A 641 4.21 6.29 11.31
N ILE A 642 4.29 7.61 11.10
CA ILE A 642 5.55 8.31 10.90
C ILE A 642 5.57 9.60 11.71
N SER A 643 6.70 9.84 12.41
CA SER A 643 6.96 11.08 13.13
C SER A 643 8.46 11.35 13.22
N LYS A 644 8.85 12.56 13.63
CA LYS A 644 10.27 12.91 13.83
C LYS A 644 10.93 12.07 14.93
N GLU A 645 10.17 11.70 15.95
CA GLU A 645 10.64 10.85 17.06
C GLU A 645 10.95 9.43 16.56
N ILE A 646 10.05 8.85 15.76
CA ILE A 646 10.25 7.53 15.11
C ILE A 646 11.51 7.56 14.24
N LEU A 647 11.65 8.57 13.38
CA LEU A 647 12.81 8.70 12.49
C LEU A 647 14.12 8.89 13.27
N LYS A 648 14.10 9.62 14.38
CA LYS A 648 15.25 9.78 15.26
C LYS A 648 15.66 8.45 15.90
N GLN A 649 14.69 7.69 16.41
CA GLN A 649 14.95 6.37 16.99
C GLN A 649 15.54 5.40 15.94
N LEU A 650 15.01 5.41 14.72
CA LEU A 650 15.51 4.59 13.62
C LEU A 650 16.92 5.00 13.19
N SER A 651 17.25 6.30 13.25
CA SER A 651 18.62 6.77 13.02
C SER A 651 19.61 6.24 14.07
N ASP A 652 19.16 6.08 15.33
CA ASP A 652 19.96 5.46 16.39
C ASP A 652 20.13 3.95 16.15
N ASN A 653 19.08 3.26 15.70
CA ASN A 653 19.16 1.84 15.32
C ASN A 653 20.08 1.62 14.12
N TYR A 654 19.94 2.44 13.10
CA TYR A 654 20.83 2.44 11.93
C TYR A 654 22.31 2.60 12.34
N ARG A 655 22.59 3.54 13.25
CA ARG A 655 23.95 3.79 13.74
C ARG A 655 24.56 2.56 14.39
N LYS A 656 23.77 1.76 15.10
CA LYS A 656 24.23 0.51 15.73
C LYS A 656 24.60 -0.53 14.67
N ILE A 657 23.77 -0.72 13.63
CA ILE A 657 24.08 -1.61 12.50
C ILE A 657 25.37 -1.17 11.82
N ARG A 658 25.50 0.12 11.49
CA ARG A 658 26.69 0.69 10.87
C ARG A 658 27.95 0.50 11.72
N ASN A 659 27.86 0.66 13.03
CA ASN A 659 28.97 0.45 13.95
C ASN A 659 29.42 -1.02 13.98
N THR A 660 28.49 -1.98 13.87
CA THR A 660 28.81 -3.42 13.72
C THR A 660 29.66 -3.64 12.48
N ALA A 661 29.23 -3.14 11.32
CA ALA A 661 30.01 -3.24 10.08
C ALA A 661 31.37 -2.56 10.20
N ARG A 662 31.43 -1.36 10.78
CA ARG A 662 32.68 -0.62 10.98
C ARG A 662 33.67 -1.35 11.89
N TYR A 663 33.18 -2.03 12.92
CA TYR A 663 34.02 -2.86 13.80
C TYR A 663 34.64 -4.03 13.03
N CYS A 664 33.84 -4.74 12.24
CA CYS A 664 34.36 -5.83 11.38
C CYS A 664 35.40 -5.30 10.39
N LEU A 665 35.07 -4.24 9.63
CA LEU A 665 36.00 -3.63 8.66
C LEU A 665 37.33 -3.21 9.31
N GLY A 666 37.25 -2.63 10.50
CA GLY A 666 38.42 -2.19 11.24
C GLY A 666 39.36 -3.33 11.64
N ASN A 667 38.82 -4.51 11.88
CA ASN A 667 39.59 -5.68 12.30
C ASN A 667 39.98 -6.64 11.14
N LEU A 668 39.52 -6.32 9.91
CA LEU A 668 39.82 -7.09 8.70
C LEU A 668 40.84 -6.41 7.79
N TYR A 669 41.50 -5.35 8.25
CA TYR A 669 42.47 -4.58 7.43
C TYR A 669 43.66 -5.38 6.89
N ASP A 670 44.04 -6.48 7.54
CA ASP A 670 45.14 -7.37 7.22
C ASP A 670 44.66 -8.80 6.90
N PHE A 671 43.36 -8.96 6.55
CA PHE A 671 42.77 -10.27 6.28
C PHE A 671 42.49 -10.46 4.80
N ASP A 672 43.07 -11.52 4.22
CA ASP A 672 42.81 -11.98 2.85
C ASP A 672 41.85 -13.20 2.93
N PRO A 673 40.59 -13.09 2.50
CA PRO A 673 39.64 -14.21 2.66
C PRO A 673 40.01 -15.46 1.87
N ASP A 674 40.85 -15.36 0.83
CA ASP A 674 41.31 -16.52 0.06
C ASP A 674 42.49 -17.25 0.70
N LYS A 675 43.21 -16.62 1.65
CA LYS A 675 44.41 -17.19 2.28
C LYS A 675 44.25 -17.44 3.77
N ASP A 676 43.53 -16.54 4.45
CA ASP A 676 43.53 -16.47 5.92
C ASP A 676 42.31 -17.10 6.57
N MET A 677 41.38 -17.63 5.77
CA MET A 677 40.17 -18.31 6.29
C MET A 677 40.54 -19.59 7.04
N VAL A 678 40.02 -19.70 8.26
CA VAL A 678 40.18 -20.88 9.12
C VAL A 678 39.01 -21.83 8.91
N PRO A 679 39.23 -23.14 8.70
CA PRO A 679 38.11 -24.12 8.59
C PRO A 679 37.27 -24.20 9.86
N ASN A 680 35.99 -24.50 9.72
CA ASN A 680 35.01 -24.46 10.83
C ASN A 680 35.35 -25.45 11.97
N ASP A 681 35.99 -26.57 11.67
CA ASP A 681 36.41 -27.57 12.65
C ASP A 681 37.57 -27.08 13.55
N GLN A 682 38.30 -26.06 13.05
CA GLN A 682 39.43 -25.45 13.77
C GLN A 682 39.07 -24.14 14.48
N LEU A 683 37.80 -23.70 14.39
CA LEU A 683 37.29 -22.52 15.10
C LEU A 683 37.16 -22.81 16.60
N GLU A 684 37.37 -21.77 17.42
CA GLU A 684 37.09 -21.80 18.84
C GLU A 684 35.56 -21.97 19.12
N GLU A 685 35.21 -22.47 20.29
CA GLU A 685 33.79 -22.66 20.67
C GLU A 685 32.98 -21.35 20.57
N LEU A 686 33.51 -20.22 21.04
CA LEU A 686 32.91 -18.92 20.94
C LEU A 686 32.63 -18.49 19.49
N ASP A 687 33.55 -18.81 18.58
CA ASP A 687 33.44 -18.54 17.15
C ASP A 687 32.34 -19.37 16.49
N LYS A 688 32.27 -20.67 16.89
CA LYS A 688 31.17 -21.55 16.44
C LYS A 688 29.80 -21.07 16.93
N TYR A 689 29.73 -20.60 18.19
CA TYR A 689 28.52 -20.00 18.72
C TYR A 689 28.08 -18.78 17.89
N ALA A 690 28.99 -17.86 17.56
CA ALA A 690 28.68 -16.70 16.75
C ALA A 690 28.17 -17.07 15.34
N LEU A 691 28.71 -18.14 14.72
CA LEU A 691 28.22 -18.63 13.43
C LEU A 691 26.83 -19.27 13.56
N MET A 692 26.54 -20.00 14.65
CA MET A 692 25.18 -20.52 14.88
C MET A 692 24.16 -19.39 15.05
N LYS A 693 24.53 -18.32 15.76
CA LYS A 693 23.68 -17.11 15.86
C LYS A 693 23.49 -16.44 14.50
N LEU A 694 24.52 -16.40 13.67
CA LEU A 694 24.41 -15.90 12.29
C LEU A 694 23.43 -16.74 11.47
N ASP A 695 23.50 -18.06 11.54
CA ASP A 695 22.59 -18.95 10.83
C ASP A 695 21.14 -18.77 11.30
N GLN A 696 20.92 -18.62 12.61
CA GLN A 696 19.59 -18.35 13.16
C GLN A 696 18.98 -17.03 12.65
N VAL A 697 19.77 -15.96 12.63
CA VAL A 697 19.27 -14.65 12.14
C VAL A 697 19.06 -14.66 10.64
N LEU A 698 19.91 -15.33 9.87
CA LEU A 698 19.74 -15.48 8.42
C LEU A 698 18.48 -16.28 8.10
N ALA A 699 18.20 -17.38 8.81
CA ALA A 699 16.98 -18.15 8.65
C ALA A 699 15.72 -17.28 8.91
N THR A 700 15.74 -16.51 10.01
CA THR A 700 14.64 -15.60 10.37
C THR A 700 14.47 -14.50 9.33
N ALA A 701 15.54 -13.84 8.91
CA ALA A 701 15.48 -12.75 7.95
C ALA A 701 15.02 -13.23 6.57
N ARG A 702 15.54 -14.34 6.07
CA ARG A 702 15.12 -14.94 4.80
C ARG A 702 13.65 -15.36 4.85
N GLY A 703 13.24 -16.02 5.96
CA GLY A 703 11.84 -16.37 6.18
C GLY A 703 10.92 -15.15 6.12
N GLY A 704 11.30 -14.04 6.76
CA GLY A 704 10.56 -12.78 6.70
C GLY A 704 10.46 -12.20 5.29
N TYR A 705 11.55 -12.22 4.51
CA TYR A 705 11.51 -11.77 3.12
C TYR A 705 10.60 -12.64 2.23
N GLU A 706 10.62 -13.98 2.41
CA GLU A 706 9.82 -14.89 1.58
C GLU A 706 8.31 -14.72 1.78
N VAL A 707 7.88 -14.32 2.98
CA VAL A 707 6.47 -14.07 3.30
C VAL A 707 6.13 -12.59 3.36
N TYR A 708 7.04 -11.73 2.90
CA TYR A 708 6.89 -10.27 2.84
C TYR A 708 6.75 -9.59 4.22
N GLU A 709 7.21 -10.21 5.29
CA GLU A 709 7.24 -9.64 6.65
C GLU A 709 8.60 -9.00 6.96
N TYR A 710 8.86 -7.85 6.36
CA TYR A 710 10.17 -7.17 6.44
C TYR A 710 10.53 -6.72 7.85
N HIS A 711 9.54 -6.39 8.68
CA HIS A 711 9.78 -6.00 10.07
C HIS A 711 10.39 -7.12 10.90
N THR A 712 10.02 -8.37 10.64
CA THR A 712 10.64 -9.55 11.25
C THR A 712 12.12 -9.63 10.89
N ALA A 713 12.47 -9.44 9.61
CA ALA A 713 13.86 -9.43 9.16
C ALA A 713 14.65 -8.25 9.77
N ALA A 714 14.12 -7.03 9.68
CA ALA A 714 14.78 -5.84 10.18
C ALA A 714 15.07 -5.88 11.68
N HIS A 715 14.09 -6.32 12.49
CA HIS A 715 14.25 -6.44 13.94
C HIS A 715 15.25 -7.55 14.31
N ALA A 716 15.19 -8.70 13.66
CA ALA A 716 16.13 -9.80 13.92
C ALA A 716 17.58 -9.38 13.61
N LEU A 717 17.80 -8.74 12.46
CA LEU A 717 19.13 -8.26 12.05
C LEU A 717 19.66 -7.16 12.98
N HIS A 718 18.81 -6.22 13.40
CA HIS A 718 19.18 -5.19 14.37
C HIS A 718 19.56 -5.81 15.73
N ASN A 719 18.75 -6.74 16.24
CA ASN A 719 19.04 -7.41 17.51
C ASN A 719 20.33 -8.22 17.46
N PHE A 720 20.58 -8.94 16.38
CA PHE A 720 21.84 -9.63 16.17
C PHE A 720 23.04 -8.68 16.23
N CYS A 721 22.98 -7.54 15.54
CA CYS A 721 24.04 -6.54 15.57
C CYS A 721 24.30 -5.99 16.97
N VAL A 722 23.23 -5.74 17.75
CA VAL A 722 23.33 -5.10 19.06
C VAL A 722 23.63 -6.10 20.15
N VAL A 723 22.85 -7.16 20.27
CA VAL A 723 22.90 -8.10 21.40
C VAL A 723 24.00 -9.12 21.20
N ASP A 724 23.92 -9.87 20.09
CA ASP A 724 24.85 -11.00 19.89
C ASP A 724 26.25 -10.50 19.50
N MET A 725 26.35 -9.49 18.64
CA MET A 725 27.65 -9.00 18.15
C MET A 725 28.24 -7.93 19.06
N SER A 726 27.63 -6.74 19.16
CA SER A 726 28.25 -5.60 19.85
C SER A 726 28.38 -5.78 21.35
N ASN A 727 27.33 -6.27 22.03
CA ASN A 727 27.28 -6.39 23.48
C ASN A 727 27.96 -7.69 23.99
N PHE A 728 28.22 -8.62 23.09
CA PHE A 728 28.83 -9.88 23.49
C PHE A 728 30.05 -10.24 22.66
N TYR A 729 29.89 -10.80 21.45
CA TYR A 729 30.98 -11.40 20.70
C TYR A 729 32.13 -10.44 20.46
N PHE A 730 31.89 -9.24 19.97
CA PHE A 730 32.93 -8.25 19.71
C PHE A 730 33.62 -7.76 20.99
N ASP A 731 32.91 -7.67 22.09
CA ASP A 731 33.47 -7.21 23.36
C ASP A 731 34.45 -8.25 23.91
N VAL A 732 34.07 -9.51 23.86
CA VAL A 732 34.91 -10.63 24.27
C VAL A 732 36.17 -10.79 23.39
N LEU A 733 36.05 -10.61 22.08
CA LEU A 733 37.13 -10.78 21.12
C LEU A 733 38.25 -9.75 21.21
N LYS A 734 38.06 -8.62 21.88
CA LYS A 734 39.05 -7.51 21.86
C LYS A 734 40.44 -7.94 22.25
N ASP A 735 40.57 -8.74 23.29
CA ASP A 735 41.88 -9.24 23.75
C ASP A 735 42.53 -10.10 22.67
N ARG A 736 41.85 -11.10 22.15
CA ARG A 736 42.32 -12.02 21.11
C ARG A 736 42.71 -11.30 19.80
N LEU A 737 41.90 -10.35 19.37
CA LEU A 737 42.15 -9.58 18.13
C LEU A 737 43.32 -8.62 18.26
N TYR A 738 43.50 -7.97 19.44
CA TYR A 738 44.46 -6.87 19.60
C TYR A 738 45.81 -7.35 20.15
N THR A 739 45.79 -8.39 20.99
CA THR A 739 47.02 -8.78 21.72
C THR A 739 47.70 -10.03 21.15
N SER A 740 47.03 -10.85 20.35
CA SER A 740 47.63 -12.01 19.69
C SER A 740 48.63 -11.60 18.60
N ALA A 741 49.49 -12.48 18.17
CA ALA A 741 50.32 -12.25 17.00
C ALA A 741 49.45 -12.11 15.73
N PRO A 742 49.83 -11.26 14.74
CA PRO A 742 49.01 -10.97 13.56
C PRO A 742 48.52 -12.21 12.82
N ASN A 743 49.38 -13.21 12.67
CA ASN A 743 49.10 -14.46 11.92
C ASN A 743 48.74 -15.65 12.82
N SER A 744 48.48 -15.42 14.10
CA SER A 744 48.11 -16.53 14.99
C SER A 744 46.79 -17.18 14.57
N ALA A 745 46.70 -18.50 14.73
CA ALA A 745 45.50 -19.26 14.36
C ALA A 745 44.24 -18.76 15.07
N THR A 746 44.32 -18.38 16.34
CA THR A 746 43.22 -17.88 17.14
C THR A 746 42.72 -16.51 16.65
N ARG A 747 43.61 -15.61 16.27
CA ARG A 747 43.23 -14.31 15.67
C ARG A 747 42.60 -14.49 14.29
N ARG A 748 43.21 -15.33 13.42
CA ARG A 748 42.68 -15.63 12.08
C ARG A 748 41.30 -16.32 12.18
N ALA A 749 41.08 -17.19 13.19
CA ALA A 749 39.76 -17.78 13.45
C ALA A 749 38.70 -16.69 13.76
N ALA A 750 39.03 -15.75 14.65
CA ALA A 750 38.14 -14.62 14.94
C ALA A 750 37.88 -13.76 13.69
N GLN A 751 38.90 -13.40 12.92
CA GLN A 751 38.75 -12.64 11.67
C GLN A 751 37.92 -13.39 10.63
N THR A 752 38.04 -14.73 10.54
CA THR A 752 37.19 -15.58 9.69
C THR A 752 35.69 -15.38 10.01
N VAL A 753 35.35 -15.38 11.29
CA VAL A 753 33.96 -15.16 11.72
C VAL A 753 33.52 -13.73 11.45
N LEU A 754 34.39 -12.74 11.74
CA LEU A 754 34.06 -11.33 11.44
C LEU A 754 33.82 -11.12 9.94
N TYR A 755 34.58 -11.76 9.06
CA TYR A 755 34.38 -11.71 7.62
C TYR A 755 33.07 -12.34 7.21
N LYS A 756 32.76 -13.58 7.69
CA LYS A 756 31.47 -14.26 7.40
C LYS A 756 30.28 -13.47 7.89
N VAL A 757 30.36 -12.86 9.07
CA VAL A 757 29.30 -12.00 9.63
C VAL A 757 29.11 -10.75 8.76
N LEU A 758 30.21 -10.07 8.40
CA LEU A 758 30.12 -8.85 7.59
C LEU A 758 29.57 -9.12 6.19
N ASP A 759 30.05 -10.17 5.53
CA ASP A 759 29.57 -10.60 4.20
C ASP A 759 28.09 -10.93 4.21
N ALA A 760 27.67 -11.79 5.15
CA ALA A 760 26.28 -12.20 5.27
C ALA A 760 25.33 -11.03 5.62
N LEU A 761 25.71 -10.19 6.60
CA LEU A 761 24.92 -9.02 7.00
C LEU A 761 24.80 -8.02 5.85
N THR A 762 25.88 -7.76 5.10
CA THR A 762 25.86 -6.83 3.98
C THR A 762 24.89 -7.32 2.90
N LEU A 763 24.95 -8.61 2.57
CA LEU A 763 24.09 -9.20 1.54
C LEU A 763 22.61 -9.23 1.98
N VAL A 764 22.30 -9.67 3.21
CA VAL A 764 20.91 -9.79 3.67
C VAL A 764 20.26 -8.43 3.96
N LEU A 765 21.05 -7.40 4.30
CA LEU A 765 20.57 -6.02 4.49
C LEU A 765 20.46 -5.22 3.19
N THR A 766 21.05 -5.66 2.08
CA THR A 766 21.06 -4.94 0.80
C THR A 766 19.66 -4.55 0.30
N PRO A 767 18.61 -5.37 0.43
CA PRO A 767 17.27 -4.94 0.07
C PRO A 767 16.78 -3.73 0.89
N ILE A 768 17.15 -3.61 2.16
CA ILE A 768 16.69 -2.57 3.09
C ILE A 768 17.61 -1.34 3.05
N LEU A 769 18.91 -1.53 3.28
CA LEU A 769 19.92 -0.46 3.39
C LEU A 769 20.79 -0.39 2.14
N ALA A 770 20.16 -0.07 1.01
CA ALA A 770 20.75 -0.19 -0.32
C ALA A 770 22.07 0.59 -0.48
N PHE A 771 22.12 1.84 0.01
CA PHE A 771 23.28 2.70 -0.10
C PHE A 771 24.39 2.30 0.89
N THR A 772 24.01 2.02 2.13
CA THR A 772 24.96 1.63 3.17
C THR A 772 25.63 0.30 2.85
N CYS A 773 24.87 -0.68 2.33
CA CYS A 773 25.45 -1.96 1.95
C CYS A 773 26.41 -1.85 0.76
N ASP A 774 26.12 -0.99 -0.22
CA ASP A 774 27.07 -0.71 -1.32
C ASP A 774 28.35 -0.02 -0.81
N GLU A 775 28.23 0.89 0.18
CA GLU A 775 29.37 1.49 0.87
C GLU A 775 30.22 0.47 1.62
N ILE A 776 29.60 -0.42 2.37
CA ILE A 776 30.28 -1.49 3.11
C ILE A 776 30.98 -2.43 2.11
N TRP A 777 30.27 -2.83 1.05
CA TRP A 777 30.82 -3.73 0.02
C TRP A 777 32.10 -3.19 -0.61
N LYS A 778 32.10 -1.90 -0.95
CA LYS A 778 33.30 -1.25 -1.50
C LYS A 778 34.46 -1.17 -0.53
N ALA A 779 34.22 -1.25 0.76
CA ALA A 779 35.24 -1.12 1.81
C ALA A 779 35.76 -2.45 2.34
N MET A 780 35.11 -3.59 2.05
CA MET A 780 35.48 -4.90 2.60
C MET A 780 36.34 -5.72 1.61
N PRO A 781 37.16 -6.64 2.10
CA PRO A 781 37.85 -7.62 1.23
C PRO A 781 36.82 -8.63 0.67
N HIS A 782 37.08 -9.17 -0.52
CA HIS A 782 36.20 -10.13 -1.18
C HIS A 782 36.91 -11.45 -1.44
N ALA A 783 36.26 -12.58 -1.14
CA ALA A 783 36.71 -13.90 -1.58
C ALA A 783 36.53 -14.06 -3.11
N ALA A 784 37.34 -14.92 -3.72
CA ALA A 784 37.35 -15.15 -5.18
C ALA A 784 35.97 -15.53 -5.77
N GLY A 785 35.05 -16.07 -4.96
CA GLY A 785 33.67 -16.40 -5.37
C GLY A 785 32.66 -15.26 -5.32
N ARG A 786 33.08 -14.06 -4.88
CA ARG A 786 32.21 -12.88 -4.77
C ARG A 786 32.43 -11.91 -5.95
N ASP A 787 31.33 -11.36 -6.46
CA ASP A 787 31.39 -10.27 -7.44
C ASP A 787 31.67 -8.94 -6.71
N PRO A 788 32.82 -8.29 -6.91
CA PRO A 788 33.19 -7.09 -6.16
C PRO A 788 32.49 -5.81 -6.59
N ARG A 789 31.73 -5.82 -7.71
CA ARG A 789 31.09 -4.61 -8.26
C ARG A 789 30.02 -4.05 -7.35
N SER A 790 29.17 -4.91 -6.79
CA SER A 790 28.09 -4.53 -5.88
C SER A 790 27.56 -5.77 -5.15
N PRO A 791 26.98 -5.61 -3.93
CA PRO A 791 26.32 -6.72 -3.25
C PRO A 791 25.16 -7.31 -4.06
N LEU A 792 24.52 -6.53 -4.93
CA LEU A 792 23.41 -6.98 -5.79
C LEU A 792 23.75 -8.13 -6.76
N PHE A 793 25.02 -8.29 -7.11
CA PHE A 793 25.47 -9.36 -8.01
C PHE A 793 25.80 -10.67 -7.27
N ASN A 794 25.47 -10.74 -5.98
CA ASN A 794 25.76 -11.88 -5.14
C ASN A 794 24.48 -12.42 -4.50
N ASP A 795 24.39 -13.73 -4.36
CA ASP A 795 23.26 -14.35 -3.70
C ASP A 795 23.36 -14.17 -2.17
N ILE A 796 22.23 -13.91 -1.53
CA ILE A 796 22.09 -13.90 -0.07
C ILE A 796 22.39 -15.32 0.44
N PRO A 797 23.35 -15.49 1.38
CA PRO A 797 23.77 -16.81 1.81
C PRO A 797 22.64 -17.60 2.48
N GLN A 798 22.71 -18.91 2.35
CA GLN A 798 21.87 -19.83 3.11
C GLN A 798 22.36 -19.92 4.56
N PRO A 799 21.48 -20.21 5.53
CA PRO A 799 21.85 -20.38 6.94
C PRO A 799 22.53 -21.74 7.19
N GLU A 800 23.72 -21.94 6.61
CA GLU A 800 24.43 -23.22 6.57
C GLU A 800 25.92 -23.04 6.86
N TYR A 801 26.29 -21.99 7.63
CA TYR A 801 27.69 -21.76 7.98
C TYR A 801 28.25 -22.84 8.91
N ILE A 802 27.41 -23.38 9.80
CA ILE A 802 27.77 -24.45 10.72
C ILE A 802 26.57 -25.36 10.99
N ALA A 803 26.86 -26.65 11.27
CA ALA A 803 25.77 -27.59 11.63
C ALA A 803 25.06 -27.15 12.91
N ALA A 804 23.73 -27.20 12.93
CA ALA A 804 22.93 -26.87 14.10
C ALA A 804 23.17 -27.90 15.22
N ASP A 805 23.40 -27.41 16.44
CA ASP A 805 23.60 -28.23 17.64
C ASP A 805 22.82 -27.60 18.80
N ALA A 806 21.70 -28.25 19.18
CA ALA A 806 20.81 -27.75 20.21
C ALA A 806 21.45 -27.84 21.62
N ASP A 807 22.24 -28.87 21.88
CA ASP A 807 22.89 -29.04 23.18
C ASP A 807 24.01 -28.00 23.36
N PHE A 808 24.75 -27.74 22.28
CA PHE A 808 25.74 -26.66 22.25
C PHE A 808 25.11 -25.29 22.48
N MET A 809 23.98 -25.01 21.85
CA MET A 809 23.25 -23.76 22.09
C MET A 809 22.73 -23.63 23.50
N ALA A 810 22.16 -24.71 24.08
CA ALA A 810 21.70 -24.73 25.47
C ALA A 810 22.86 -24.50 26.47
N LYS A 811 24.06 -25.06 26.18
CA LYS A 811 25.30 -24.77 26.93
C LYS A 811 25.59 -23.25 26.93
N TRP A 812 25.57 -22.61 25.77
CA TRP A 812 25.84 -21.18 25.65
C TRP A 812 24.76 -20.29 26.26
N ASP A 813 23.49 -20.66 26.18
CA ASP A 813 22.42 -19.95 26.88
C ASP A 813 22.58 -20.00 28.40
N ARG A 814 23.13 -21.11 28.94
CA ARG A 814 23.48 -21.22 30.35
C ARG A 814 24.66 -20.31 30.71
N ILE A 815 25.70 -20.28 29.86
CA ILE A 815 26.84 -19.37 30.03
C ILE A 815 26.41 -17.91 30.01
N HIS A 816 25.52 -17.53 29.12
CA HIS A 816 24.98 -16.15 29.06
C HIS A 816 24.28 -15.73 30.35
N ARG A 817 23.43 -16.59 30.90
CA ARG A 817 22.74 -16.30 32.18
C ARG A 817 23.75 -16.15 33.34
N ILE A 818 24.76 -16.99 33.39
CA ILE A 818 25.82 -16.88 34.38
C ILE A 818 26.61 -15.59 34.21
N ARG A 819 26.93 -15.20 32.94
CA ARG A 819 27.61 -13.95 32.62
C ARG A 819 26.81 -12.73 33.05
N GLU A 820 25.47 -12.74 32.91
CA GLU A 820 24.61 -11.65 33.38
C GLU A 820 24.74 -11.42 34.89
N ASP A 821 24.73 -12.46 35.68
CA ASP A 821 24.92 -12.37 37.13
C ASP A 821 26.33 -11.90 37.49
N VAL A 822 27.36 -12.41 36.84
CA VAL A 822 28.74 -11.94 37.02
C VAL A 822 28.88 -10.46 36.64
N GLN A 823 28.25 -9.98 35.56
CA GLN A 823 28.29 -8.57 35.18
C GLN A 823 27.63 -7.67 36.23
N LYS A 824 26.50 -8.10 36.83
CA LYS A 824 25.85 -7.39 37.94
C LYS A 824 26.79 -7.30 39.16
N ALA A 825 27.48 -8.42 39.51
CA ALA A 825 28.47 -8.42 40.60
C ALA A 825 29.66 -7.48 40.30
N LEU A 826 30.20 -7.52 39.09
CA LEU A 826 31.27 -6.60 38.64
C LEU A 826 30.86 -5.13 38.71
N GLU A 827 29.60 -4.82 38.38
CA GLU A 827 29.08 -3.47 38.46
C GLU A 827 28.95 -2.95 39.91
N LEU A 828 28.51 -3.81 40.82
CA LEU A 828 28.50 -3.52 42.25
C LEU A 828 29.92 -3.28 42.76
N ALA A 829 30.89 -4.15 42.43
CA ALA A 829 32.28 -4.01 42.84
C ALA A 829 32.94 -2.71 42.32
N ARG A 830 32.53 -2.23 41.12
CA ARG A 830 32.95 -0.93 40.59
C ARG A 830 32.34 0.23 41.37
N LYS A 831 31.07 0.13 41.70
CA LYS A 831 30.35 1.13 42.50
C LYS A 831 30.96 1.27 43.89
N ASP A 832 31.36 0.18 44.51
CA ASP A 832 31.98 0.10 45.83
C ASP A 832 33.50 0.41 45.79
N LYS A 833 34.04 0.68 44.57
CA LYS A 833 35.46 0.96 44.34
C LYS A 833 36.40 -0.20 44.70
N THR A 834 35.93 -1.43 44.77
CA THR A 834 36.77 -2.62 44.92
C THR A 834 37.66 -2.82 43.72
N ILE A 835 37.10 -2.52 42.51
CA ILE A 835 37.81 -2.54 41.23
C ILE A 835 37.50 -1.22 40.47
N GLY A 836 38.41 -0.80 39.59
CA GLY A 836 38.19 0.31 38.66
C GLY A 836 37.69 -0.17 37.31
N LYS A 837 38.24 -1.26 36.79
CA LYS A 837 37.89 -1.87 35.50
C LYS A 837 37.72 -3.38 35.67
N SER A 838 36.94 -4.01 34.79
CA SER A 838 36.73 -5.47 34.83
C SER A 838 37.99 -6.30 34.73
N LEU A 839 39.00 -5.82 33.95
CA LEU A 839 40.33 -6.46 33.85
C LEU A 839 41.15 -6.36 35.14
N GLU A 840 40.72 -5.67 36.19
CA GLU A 840 41.35 -5.68 37.51
C GLU A 840 40.76 -6.76 38.43
N ALA A 841 39.72 -7.46 37.95
CA ALA A 841 38.94 -8.37 38.76
C ALA A 841 39.41 -9.82 38.66
N LYS A 842 39.37 -10.48 39.85
CA LYS A 842 39.21 -11.92 39.98
C LYS A 842 37.76 -12.21 40.44
N VAL A 843 37.06 -13.00 39.66
CA VAL A 843 35.72 -13.46 39.95
C VAL A 843 35.76 -14.84 40.57
N THR A 844 35.15 -15.00 41.76
CA THR A 844 34.99 -16.32 42.38
C THR A 844 33.54 -16.72 42.27
N LEU A 845 33.30 -17.86 41.64
CA LEU A 845 31.97 -18.48 41.46
C LEU A 845 31.79 -19.56 42.53
N TYR A 846 30.70 -19.47 43.29
CA TYR A 846 30.31 -20.45 44.27
C TYR A 846 29.11 -21.22 43.75
N ALA A 847 29.28 -22.53 43.60
CA ALA A 847 28.24 -23.41 43.10
C ALA A 847 28.48 -24.82 43.60
N ALA A 848 27.43 -25.65 43.66
CA ALA A 848 27.51 -27.04 44.08
C ALA A 848 26.81 -27.95 43.05
N GLY A 849 27.11 -29.25 43.12
CA GLY A 849 26.47 -30.29 42.31
C GLY A 849 26.64 -30.05 40.80
N GLU A 850 25.57 -30.25 40.06
CA GLU A 850 25.56 -30.18 38.60
C GLU A 850 26.03 -28.81 38.06
N LEU A 851 25.73 -27.72 38.75
CA LEU A 851 26.18 -26.40 38.32
C LEU A 851 27.68 -26.23 38.48
N HIS A 852 28.27 -26.76 39.57
CA HIS A 852 29.71 -26.79 39.78
C HIS A 852 30.41 -27.58 38.66
N ASP A 853 29.94 -28.80 38.36
CA ASP A 853 30.49 -29.66 37.33
C ASP A 853 30.43 -28.99 35.95
N PHE A 854 29.32 -28.29 35.67
CA PHE A 854 29.18 -27.49 34.44
C PHE A 854 30.21 -26.36 34.39
N LEU A 855 30.33 -25.56 35.46
CA LEU A 855 31.28 -24.45 35.53
C LEU A 855 32.72 -24.94 35.39
N GLN A 856 33.06 -26.07 35.99
CA GLN A 856 34.38 -26.73 35.88
C GLN A 856 34.67 -27.13 34.43
N SER A 857 33.67 -27.60 33.67
CA SER A 857 33.83 -28.00 32.27
C SER A 857 34.16 -26.81 31.33
N VAL A 858 33.83 -25.58 31.74
CA VAL A 858 34.04 -24.35 30.95
C VAL A 858 35.00 -23.36 31.62
N GLU A 859 35.61 -23.69 32.74
CA GLU A 859 36.41 -22.80 33.60
C GLU A 859 37.49 -22.05 32.82
N SER A 860 38.18 -22.73 31.92
CA SER A 860 39.28 -22.15 31.10
C SER A 860 38.83 -21.03 30.19
N GLN A 861 37.56 -21.01 29.80
CA GLN A 861 36.99 -19.99 28.90
C GLN A 861 36.37 -18.80 29.68
N LEU A 862 36.02 -18.97 30.95
CA LEU A 862 35.27 -17.96 31.72
C LEU A 862 36.00 -16.63 31.89
N PRO A 863 37.35 -16.56 32.09
CA PRO A 863 38.04 -15.26 32.17
C PRO A 863 37.89 -14.42 30.89
N GLU A 864 37.94 -15.05 29.72
CA GLU A 864 37.72 -14.40 28.43
C GLU A 864 36.28 -13.94 28.31
N ILE A 865 35.28 -14.83 28.59
CA ILE A 865 33.85 -14.56 28.47
C ILE A 865 33.38 -13.44 29.42
N PHE A 866 33.94 -13.36 30.63
CA PHE A 866 33.60 -12.33 31.62
C PHE A 866 34.44 -11.05 31.44
N ILE A 867 35.49 -11.09 30.63
CA ILE A 867 36.45 -10.00 30.40
C ILE A 867 37.12 -9.60 31.72
N THR A 868 37.66 -10.60 32.43
CA THR A 868 38.34 -10.46 33.72
C THR A 868 39.72 -11.04 33.66
N SER A 869 40.61 -10.72 34.63
CA SER A 869 41.95 -11.28 34.69
C SER A 869 41.93 -12.72 35.17
N ALA A 870 41.04 -13.09 36.06
CA ALA A 870 40.96 -14.44 36.58
C ALA A 870 39.54 -14.82 36.98
N VAL A 871 39.25 -16.11 36.90
CA VAL A 871 38.06 -16.75 37.46
C VAL A 871 38.48 -17.94 38.30
N ALA A 872 37.82 -18.14 39.45
CA ALA A 872 38.02 -19.29 40.32
C ALA A 872 36.67 -19.90 40.69
N LEU A 873 36.67 -21.23 40.88
CA LEU A 873 35.55 -21.95 41.44
C LEU A 873 35.80 -22.26 42.90
N SER A 874 34.79 -22.16 43.75
CA SER A 874 34.91 -22.42 45.17
C SER A 874 33.65 -22.99 45.77
N ASP A 875 33.78 -23.68 46.88
CA ASP A 875 32.64 -24.09 47.72
C ASP A 875 32.25 -22.94 48.66
N GLY A 876 30.98 -22.87 49.01
CA GLY A 876 30.47 -21.88 49.98
C GLY A 876 29.47 -20.89 49.39
N GLU A 877 29.45 -19.68 49.94
CA GLU A 877 28.54 -18.58 49.51
C GLU A 877 29.36 -17.32 49.16
N GLY A 878 29.00 -16.67 48.06
CA GLY A 878 29.57 -15.42 47.62
C GLY A 878 28.79 -14.18 48.07
N ASP A 879 29.33 -13.01 47.83
CA ASP A 879 28.76 -11.71 48.27
C ASP A 879 27.51 -11.31 47.49
N PHE A 880 27.32 -11.85 46.28
CA PHE A 880 26.21 -11.51 45.39
C PHE A 880 25.51 -12.77 44.91
N THR A 881 24.21 -12.83 45.05
CA THR A 881 23.34 -13.86 44.47
C THR A 881 22.43 -13.23 43.44
N GLY A 882 22.48 -13.74 42.21
CA GLY A 882 21.72 -13.24 41.06
C GLY A 882 20.46 -14.07 40.75
N GLU A 883 20.18 -14.24 39.47
CA GLU A 883 18.99 -14.94 38.94
C GLU A 883 19.27 -16.43 38.74
N VAL A 884 20.55 -16.85 38.63
CA VAL A 884 20.92 -18.25 38.41
C VAL A 884 20.83 -18.99 39.76
N GLU A 885 19.89 -19.92 39.84
CA GLU A 885 19.67 -20.71 41.05
C GLU A 885 20.92 -21.51 41.41
N GLY A 886 21.33 -21.44 42.68
CA GLY A 886 22.50 -22.13 43.19
C GLY A 886 23.85 -21.49 42.84
N LEU A 887 23.86 -20.27 42.24
CA LEU A 887 25.05 -19.51 41.98
C LEU A 887 25.15 -18.30 42.90
N SER A 888 26.32 -18.12 43.53
CA SER A 888 26.72 -16.82 44.09
C SER A 888 28.11 -16.42 43.63
N VAL A 889 28.38 -15.11 43.66
CA VAL A 889 29.57 -14.50 43.03
C VAL A 889 30.24 -13.55 44.02
N SER A 890 31.57 -13.66 44.18
CA SER A 890 32.39 -12.62 44.79
C SER A 890 33.37 -12.02 43.79
N VAL A 891 33.63 -10.71 43.92
CA VAL A 891 34.56 -9.95 43.09
C VAL A 891 35.66 -9.35 43.99
N SER A 892 36.92 -9.68 43.68
CA SER A 892 38.09 -9.12 44.33
C SER A 892 39.10 -8.58 43.29
N LYS A 893 40.13 -7.89 43.70
CA LYS A 893 41.24 -7.56 42.81
C LYS A 893 41.98 -8.86 42.42
N ALA A 894 42.37 -8.95 41.18
CA ALA A 894 43.14 -10.05 40.66
C ALA A 894 44.56 -10.05 41.26
N ASP A 895 45.13 -11.25 41.39
CA ASP A 895 46.50 -11.47 41.88
C ASP A 895 47.51 -11.08 40.78
N GLY A 896 48.78 -10.83 41.18
CA GLY A 896 49.82 -10.46 40.26
C GLY A 896 49.95 -8.99 39.94
N GLU A 897 50.76 -8.66 38.94
CA GLU A 897 51.01 -7.29 38.48
C GLU A 897 50.33 -7.05 37.13
N LYS A 898 50.08 -5.79 36.83
CA LYS A 898 49.43 -5.38 35.59
C LYS A 898 50.33 -5.51 34.39
N CYS A 899 49.96 -6.28 33.40
CA CYS A 899 50.63 -6.33 32.09
C CYS A 899 50.46 -5.01 31.33
N GLU A 900 51.56 -4.37 30.91
CA GLU A 900 51.51 -3.09 30.18
C GLU A 900 50.90 -3.19 28.78
N ARG A 901 50.86 -4.42 28.19
CA ARG A 901 50.33 -4.62 26.83
C ARG A 901 48.85 -5.01 26.80
N CYS A 902 48.39 -6.04 27.53
CA CYS A 902 47.00 -6.49 27.53
C CYS A 902 46.16 -5.91 28.69
N TRP A 903 46.82 -5.29 29.69
CA TRP A 903 46.24 -4.67 30.87
C TRP A 903 45.55 -5.64 31.86
N LYS A 904 45.67 -6.95 31.65
CA LYS A 904 45.30 -7.97 32.64
C LYS A 904 46.30 -8.00 33.78
N TYR A 905 45.86 -8.38 34.95
CA TYR A 905 46.74 -8.70 36.11
C TYR A 905 47.11 -10.18 36.04
N ASP A 906 48.40 -10.48 36.14
CA ASP A 906 48.90 -11.82 35.93
C ASP A 906 50.16 -12.04 36.77
N GLU A 907 50.23 -13.19 37.43
CA GLU A 907 51.38 -13.55 38.27
C GLU A 907 52.69 -13.83 37.48
N THR A 908 52.57 -13.98 36.16
CA THR A 908 53.72 -14.21 35.27
C THR A 908 54.41 -12.92 34.86
N VAL A 909 53.86 -11.74 35.17
CA VAL A 909 54.49 -10.44 34.96
C VAL A 909 55.76 -10.37 35.84
N GLY A 910 56.87 -9.99 35.25
CA GLY A 910 58.19 -10.00 35.92
C GLY A 910 59.01 -11.25 35.69
N GLN A 911 58.45 -12.29 35.08
CA GLN A 911 59.17 -13.57 34.89
C GLN A 911 59.96 -13.63 33.56
N ASN A 912 59.62 -12.80 32.56
CA ASN A 912 60.33 -12.72 31.30
C ASN A 912 61.46 -11.68 31.36
N ALA A 913 62.66 -12.08 31.11
CA ALA A 913 63.88 -11.21 31.22
C ALA A 913 63.93 -10.14 30.12
N GLU A 914 63.40 -10.41 28.91
CA GLU A 914 63.41 -9.49 27.78
C GLU A 914 62.23 -8.50 27.89
N HIS A 915 61.12 -8.95 28.47
CA HIS A 915 59.87 -8.16 28.62
C HIS A 915 59.34 -8.25 30.06
N PRO A 916 60.02 -7.64 31.05
CA PRO A 916 59.70 -7.84 32.47
C PRO A 916 58.39 -7.24 32.92
N THR A 917 57.76 -6.37 32.13
CA THR A 917 56.43 -5.75 32.42
C THR A 917 55.27 -6.45 31.67
N LEU A 918 55.57 -7.58 31.01
CA LEU A 918 54.53 -8.30 30.28
C LEU A 918 54.19 -9.66 30.93
N CYS A 919 52.99 -10.11 30.79
CA CYS A 919 52.56 -11.48 31.10
C CYS A 919 53.13 -12.50 30.08
N ALA A 920 53.16 -13.77 30.43
CA ALA A 920 53.67 -14.82 29.57
C ALA A 920 52.97 -14.87 28.19
N HIS A 921 51.66 -14.64 28.11
CA HIS A 921 50.93 -14.58 26.87
C HIS A 921 51.43 -13.46 25.93
N CYS A 922 51.59 -12.25 26.45
CA CYS A 922 52.04 -11.12 25.66
C CYS A 922 53.53 -11.24 25.25
N ALA A 923 54.37 -11.82 26.11
CA ALA A 923 55.75 -12.08 25.78
C ALA A 923 55.87 -13.14 24.64
N ALA A 924 55.07 -14.19 24.69
CA ALA A 924 55.01 -15.21 23.65
C ALA A 924 54.50 -14.63 22.32
N ALA A 925 53.46 -13.78 22.36
CA ALA A 925 52.96 -13.11 21.15
C ALA A 925 54.02 -12.22 20.46
N LEU A 926 54.84 -11.48 21.24
CA LEU A 926 55.94 -10.68 20.66
C LEU A 926 57.03 -11.58 20.05
N ALA A 927 57.41 -12.67 20.72
CA ALA A 927 58.38 -13.64 20.21
C ALA A 927 57.89 -14.30 18.89
N GLU A 928 56.56 -14.43 18.67
CA GLU A 928 56.00 -14.91 17.41
C GLU A 928 56.03 -13.82 16.32
N MET A 929 55.91 -12.55 16.69
CA MET A 929 55.99 -11.41 15.75
C MET A 929 57.39 -11.15 15.24
N ASP A 930 58.44 -11.53 16.02
CA ASP A 930 59.85 -11.37 15.65
C ASP A 930 60.39 -12.51 14.74
N LYS A 931 59.60 -13.56 14.54
CA LYS A 931 59.88 -14.66 13.60
C LYS A 931 59.32 -14.40 12.20
#